data_2c2f9652a56b68b20ca10b715b25cbfe
#
_entry.id   2c2f9652a56b68b20ca10b715b25cbfe
#
_cell.length_a   1.000
_cell.length_b   1.000
_cell.length_c   1.000
_cell.angle_alpha   90.00
_cell.angle_beta   90.00
_cell.angle_gamma   90.00
#
_symmetry.space_group_name_H-M   'P 1'
#
loop_
_entity.id
_entity.type
_entity.pdbx_description
1 polymer ?
#
loop_
_entity_poly.entity_id
_entity_poly.type
_entity_poly.pdbx_seq_one_letter_code
_entity_poly.pdbx_strand_id
1 'polypeptide(L)'
;VARLRDAGDRKALKSARLDPARIATLYGQKQEERRLVRMEEVPELLVTGLQAVEDRDFNSHHGIDLSGMVRAAWIMARSGGQVRQGASTLTQQLARSGLLGIGKEQTLTRKFNEILYAVIMEARYDKRTILEAYLNQVYLGQRGGQAIHGVSSGAELWFGRDLNSMTTEQIALLIGLVKGPSYYDPRRNPERALDRRNFVLGKLHENNLINDAEYKRALAAPLGVPTEPGLVAANRFPAYVDLVRRQLAHDYPEGVLQGAGMSVLTGMSPSAQAYAEGAVTGTIKRLDNKKRPPLQAGLVLTDVHNGDVLAVVGSRDVAKPGFNRAVEAQRQVGSLLKPFVYMLALASPDRWALSSWVDDSPVTVQLSRGKTWSPGNSDNRSHGTVRLVDALAHSYNQATVRVGMQVGADRIAQLIQVLAGIKAEPNPALILGTTDQSPYGMAQLYQFLAAGGEIQPLHAVRGVLDPQGKLLKRYDKTPAPAQEGDSVAANLISIGLQQVVSGGTARQLLSDGLGRLASAGKTGTSNDGRDSWYAGYTGDHLAVIWMGNDQNAETGLYGATGAMRVWSSIFARLPSAPLKVSGKGLDWQWVDASGTGVTDPGCPGARQFPFVVGFTPAYAPCAGNAPSIEAAPSEAAAPAEQSSGGGWRRFFGLGKKPEDPAAAPAAAPPTR
;
A
#
# COMPACT_ATOMS: atom_id res chain seq x y z
N VAL A 1 25.87 -1.39 6.05
CA VAL A 1 26.42 -0.74 7.25
C VAL A 1 27.38 -1.71 7.90
N ALA A 2 28.68 -1.40 7.90
CA ALA A 2 29.67 -2.35 8.38
C ALA A 2 29.70 -2.49 9.93
N ARG A 3 29.34 -1.44 10.67
CA ARG A 3 29.20 -1.47 12.15
C ARG A 3 28.29 -0.34 12.61
N LEU A 4 27.30 -0.66 13.47
CA LEU A 4 26.50 0.31 14.20
C LEU A 4 27.20 0.67 15.50
N ARG A 5 27.31 1.96 15.81
CA ARG A 5 27.85 2.44 17.08
C ARG A 5 26.94 3.53 17.63
N ASP A 6 26.81 3.59 18.96
CA ASP A 6 26.16 4.69 19.65
C ASP A 6 26.92 6.00 19.37
N ALA A 7 26.19 7.10 19.19
CA ALA A 7 26.79 8.40 18.85
C ALA A 7 27.50 9.03 20.06
N GLY A 8 27.03 8.76 21.30
CA GLY A 8 27.58 9.32 22.51
C GLY A 8 28.79 8.55 23.06
N ASP A 9 28.63 7.25 23.31
CA ASP A 9 29.68 6.45 23.96
C ASP A 9 30.50 5.56 22.98
N ARG A 10 30.16 5.60 21.68
CA ARG A 10 30.77 4.83 20.58
C ARG A 10 30.76 3.31 20.73
N LYS A 11 29.98 2.77 21.67
CA LYS A 11 29.83 1.33 21.84
C LYS A 11 29.18 0.69 20.62
N ALA A 12 29.56 -0.55 20.35
CA ALA A 12 28.96 -1.32 19.25
C ALA A 12 27.51 -1.69 19.61
N LEU A 13 26.56 -1.31 18.73
CA LEU A 13 25.17 -1.66 18.86
C LEU A 13 24.88 -2.92 18.01
N LYS A 14 24.15 -3.87 18.59
CA LYS A 14 23.65 -5.05 17.87
C LYS A 14 22.50 -4.68 16.92
N SER A 15 21.71 -3.69 17.29
CA SER A 15 20.61 -3.14 16.49
C SER A 15 20.35 -1.70 16.87
N ALA A 16 19.75 -0.92 15.97
CA ALA A 16 19.20 0.40 16.26
C ALA A 16 17.77 0.44 15.74
N ARG A 17 16.87 1.08 16.52
CA ARG A 17 15.52 1.40 16.07
C ARG A 17 15.53 2.83 15.53
N LEU A 18 14.97 3.01 14.35
CA LEU A 18 14.72 4.31 13.77
C LEU A 18 13.25 4.66 14.01
N ASP A 19 12.99 5.94 14.25
CA ASP A 19 11.61 6.41 14.29
C ASP A 19 10.94 6.22 12.94
N PRO A 20 9.62 5.92 12.91
CA PRO A 20 8.88 5.78 11.67
C PRO A 20 8.96 7.06 10.84
N ALA A 21 9.36 6.95 9.58
CA ALA A 21 9.36 8.08 8.67
C ALA A 21 7.92 8.44 8.28
N ARG A 22 7.57 9.75 8.37
CA ARG A 22 6.28 10.22 7.89
C ARG A 22 6.25 10.18 6.36
N ILE A 23 5.32 9.41 5.79
CA ILE A 23 5.17 9.22 4.34
C ILE A 23 4.08 10.11 3.74
N ALA A 24 3.08 10.49 4.52
CA ALA A 24 2.00 11.38 4.11
C ALA A 24 1.27 11.96 5.32
N THR A 25 0.50 13.01 5.08
CA THR A 25 -0.52 13.51 6.00
C THR A 25 -1.89 13.26 5.39
N LEU A 26 -2.79 12.65 6.17
CA LEU A 26 -4.18 12.43 5.77
C LEU A 26 -5.01 13.61 6.24
N TYR A 27 -5.68 14.30 5.31
CA TYR A 27 -6.48 15.47 5.62
C TYR A 27 -7.98 15.13 5.64
N GLY A 28 -8.73 15.83 6.50
CA GLY A 28 -10.20 15.88 6.42
C GLY A 28 -10.69 16.72 5.22
N GLN A 29 -12.00 16.95 5.14
CA GLN A 29 -12.64 17.68 4.02
C GLN A 29 -12.10 19.11 3.79
N LYS A 30 -11.54 19.78 4.83
CA LYS A 30 -11.06 21.16 4.76
C LYS A 30 -9.69 21.36 4.12
N GLN A 31 -8.98 20.31 3.73
CA GLN A 31 -7.62 20.37 3.15
C GLN A 31 -6.66 21.28 3.96
N GLU A 32 -6.72 21.20 5.29
CA GLU A 32 -5.86 21.96 6.21
C GLU A 32 -4.78 21.03 6.78
N GLU A 33 -3.53 21.50 6.84
CA GLU A 33 -2.41 20.80 7.47
C GLU A 33 -2.12 21.41 8.83
N ARG A 34 -2.10 20.58 9.89
CA ARG A 34 -1.69 20.95 11.25
C ARG A 34 -0.83 19.86 11.86
N ARG A 35 0.28 20.26 12.42
CA ARG A 35 1.06 19.42 13.33
C ARG A 35 0.96 20.05 14.71
N LEU A 36 0.23 19.39 15.60
CA LEU A 36 0.05 19.88 16.97
C LEU A 36 1.37 19.78 17.74
N VAL A 37 1.65 20.80 18.51
CA VAL A 37 2.79 20.87 19.43
C VAL A 37 2.30 21.30 20.81
N ARG A 38 2.97 20.80 21.84
CA ARG A 38 2.78 21.28 23.21
C ARG A 38 3.68 22.49 23.45
N MET A 39 3.34 23.30 24.43
CA MET A 39 4.12 24.49 24.76
C MET A 39 5.60 24.16 25.05
N GLU A 40 5.89 23.01 25.67
CA GLU A 40 7.25 22.55 26.00
C GLU A 40 8.09 22.20 24.75
N GLU A 41 7.44 21.94 23.63
CA GLU A 41 8.08 21.58 22.35
C GLU A 41 8.39 22.83 21.49
N VAL A 42 7.92 24.02 21.92
CA VAL A 42 8.08 25.26 21.16
C VAL A 42 9.29 26.05 21.73
N PRO A 43 10.25 26.49 20.87
CA PRO A 43 11.36 27.32 21.32
C PRO A 43 10.90 28.56 22.07
N GLU A 44 11.51 28.84 23.21
CA GLU A 44 11.17 29.96 24.06
C GLU A 44 11.23 31.31 23.29
N LEU A 45 12.24 31.49 22.42
CA LEU A 45 12.37 32.69 21.58
C LEU A 45 11.18 32.86 20.62
N LEU A 46 10.58 31.80 20.14
CA LEU A 46 9.38 31.89 19.28
C LEU A 46 8.17 32.37 20.08
N VAL A 47 8.01 31.86 21.30
CA VAL A 47 6.89 32.19 22.19
C VAL A 47 7.00 33.66 22.65
N THR A 48 8.12 34.04 23.24
CA THR A 48 8.36 35.37 23.76
C THR A 48 8.44 36.43 22.65
N GLY A 49 9.04 36.07 21.52
CA GLY A 49 9.12 36.94 20.35
C GLY A 49 7.77 37.19 19.70
N LEU A 50 6.91 36.17 19.62
CA LEU A 50 5.55 36.33 19.12
C LEU A 50 4.75 37.31 20.00
N GLN A 51 4.82 37.14 21.32
CA GLN A 51 4.19 38.06 22.27
C GLN A 51 4.73 39.50 22.11
N ALA A 52 6.04 39.65 22.06
CA ALA A 52 6.67 40.99 21.93
C ALA A 52 6.27 41.71 20.63
N VAL A 53 5.98 40.99 19.55
CA VAL A 53 5.65 41.56 18.23
C VAL A 53 4.16 41.76 18.02
N GLU A 54 3.35 40.79 18.42
CA GLU A 54 1.89 40.74 18.10
C GLU A 54 1.03 41.23 19.28
N ASP A 55 1.43 40.96 20.55
CA ASP A 55 0.62 41.24 21.71
C ASP A 55 1.50 41.35 22.98
N ARG A 56 2.17 42.51 23.14
CA ARG A 56 3.16 42.72 24.20
C ARG A 56 2.59 42.53 25.61
N ASP A 57 1.35 42.94 25.79
CA ASP A 57 0.66 42.94 27.07
C ASP A 57 -0.21 41.66 27.27
N PHE A 58 0.04 40.58 26.47
CA PHE A 58 -0.74 39.34 26.46
C PHE A 58 -0.99 38.77 27.86
N ASN A 59 0.01 38.80 28.73
CA ASN A 59 -0.08 38.20 30.06
C ASN A 59 -0.85 39.05 31.08
N SER A 60 -1.18 40.33 30.74
CA SER A 60 -1.78 41.29 31.68
C SER A 60 -3.25 41.64 31.38
N HIS A 61 -3.69 41.50 30.11
CA HIS A 61 -5.08 41.78 29.74
C HIS A 61 -5.95 40.54 29.77
N HIS A 62 -7.29 40.70 29.71
CA HIS A 62 -8.30 39.64 29.68
C HIS A 62 -9.04 39.62 28.33
N GLY A 63 -8.30 39.38 27.24
CA GLY A 63 -8.84 39.24 25.86
C GLY A 63 -8.94 40.56 25.10
N ILE A 64 -8.89 41.71 25.80
CA ILE A 64 -8.92 43.06 25.22
C ILE A 64 -7.78 43.86 25.83
N ASP A 65 -6.94 44.43 24.99
CA ASP A 65 -5.92 45.41 25.40
C ASP A 65 -6.43 46.84 25.20
N LEU A 66 -7.07 47.40 26.23
CA LEU A 66 -7.58 48.76 26.20
C LEU A 66 -6.44 49.79 26.05
N SER A 67 -5.30 49.55 26.69
CA SER A 67 -4.12 50.44 26.62
C SER A 67 -3.55 50.45 25.20
N GLY A 68 -3.43 49.32 24.56
CA GLY A 68 -3.04 49.16 23.16
C GLY A 68 -4.02 49.82 22.18
N MET A 69 -5.31 49.71 22.43
CA MET A 69 -6.36 50.37 21.62
C MET A 69 -6.22 51.89 21.68
N VAL A 70 -6.06 52.48 22.87
CA VAL A 70 -5.85 53.92 23.05
C VAL A 70 -4.54 54.37 22.37
N ARG A 71 -3.47 53.64 22.55
CA ARG A 71 -2.17 53.87 21.90
C ARG A 71 -2.27 53.80 20.38
N ALA A 72 -2.96 52.79 19.81
CA ALA A 72 -3.17 52.67 18.37
C ALA A 72 -4.02 53.82 17.80
N ALA A 73 -5.07 54.24 18.51
CA ALA A 73 -5.91 55.39 18.14
C ALA A 73 -5.12 56.70 18.14
N TRP A 74 -4.25 56.93 19.14
CA TRP A 74 -3.37 58.08 19.21
C TRP A 74 -2.35 58.14 18.08
N ILE A 75 -1.70 56.98 17.76
CA ILE A 75 -0.74 56.88 16.64
C ILE A 75 -1.48 57.11 15.31
N MET A 76 -2.68 56.59 15.11
CA MET A 76 -3.50 56.77 13.91
C MET A 76 -3.85 58.25 13.72
N ALA A 77 -4.27 58.94 14.79
CA ALA A 77 -4.56 60.35 14.75
C ALA A 77 -3.33 61.21 14.38
N ARG A 78 -2.14 60.81 14.88
CA ARG A 78 -0.89 61.55 14.64
C ARG A 78 -0.24 61.26 13.29
N SER A 79 -0.57 60.11 12.65
CA SER A 79 -0.04 59.70 11.35
C SER A 79 -0.92 60.04 10.17
N GLY A 80 -1.92 60.89 10.33
CA GLY A 80 -2.84 61.30 9.26
C GLY A 80 -3.80 60.19 8.79
N GLY A 81 -4.20 59.29 9.69
CA GLY A 81 -5.15 58.21 9.41
C GLY A 81 -4.53 56.88 8.93
N GLN A 82 -3.20 56.79 8.86
CA GLN A 82 -2.56 55.55 8.49
C GLN A 82 -2.50 54.55 9.66
N VAL A 83 -3.10 53.37 9.50
CA VAL A 83 -3.05 52.27 10.49
C VAL A 83 -1.67 51.62 10.43
N ARG A 84 -0.74 52.03 11.29
CA ARG A 84 0.62 51.48 11.36
C ARG A 84 0.77 50.34 12.37
N GLN A 85 -0.16 50.17 13.32
CA GLN A 85 -0.10 49.16 14.37
C GLN A 85 -1.48 48.51 14.57
N GLY A 86 -1.54 47.17 14.66
CA GLY A 86 -2.76 46.43 14.97
C GLY A 86 -3.07 46.48 16.46
N ALA A 87 -4.34 46.67 16.82
CA ALA A 87 -4.81 46.70 18.21
C ALA A 87 -5.56 45.40 18.59
N SER A 88 -5.39 44.32 17.86
CA SER A 88 -6.06 43.03 18.13
C SER A 88 -5.13 42.11 18.91
N THR A 89 -5.60 41.56 20.02
CA THR A 89 -4.86 40.65 20.88
C THR A 89 -4.72 39.25 20.23
N LEU A 90 -3.75 38.44 20.69
CA LEU A 90 -3.58 37.04 20.25
C LEU A 90 -4.87 36.21 20.45
N THR A 91 -5.60 36.44 21.56
CA THR A 91 -6.87 35.81 21.85
C THR A 91 -7.95 36.17 20.83
N GLN A 92 -8.03 37.45 20.41
CA GLN A 92 -8.92 37.90 19.34
C GLN A 92 -8.54 37.28 17.97
N GLN A 93 -7.24 37.19 17.71
CA GLN A 93 -6.74 36.52 16.48
C GLN A 93 -7.09 35.02 16.49
N LEU A 94 -6.98 34.34 17.64
CA LEU A 94 -7.40 32.96 17.79
C LEU A 94 -8.90 32.79 17.56
N ALA A 95 -9.73 33.65 18.15
CA ALA A 95 -11.19 33.64 17.92
C ALA A 95 -11.52 33.76 16.42
N ARG A 96 -10.81 34.61 15.69
CA ARG A 96 -10.99 34.83 14.25
C ARG A 96 -10.49 33.67 13.38
N SER A 97 -9.61 32.82 13.86
CA SER A 97 -8.91 31.79 13.05
C SER A 97 -9.79 30.68 12.47
N GLY A 98 -11.11 30.79 12.59
CA GLY A 98 -12.08 29.80 12.08
C GLY A 98 -12.40 28.68 13.07
N LEU A 99 -11.79 28.65 14.24
CA LEU A 99 -12.06 27.66 15.29
C LEU A 99 -13.50 27.76 15.79
N LEU A 100 -14.06 28.98 15.83
CA LEU A 100 -15.39 29.26 16.36
C LEU A 100 -16.42 29.62 15.29
N GLY A 101 -16.15 29.32 14.02
CA GLY A 101 -17.11 29.56 12.93
C GLY A 101 -17.41 31.02 12.61
N ILE A 102 -16.59 31.96 13.07
CA ILE A 102 -16.73 33.39 12.78
C ILE A 102 -16.42 33.64 11.30
N GLY A 103 -17.36 34.26 10.55
CA GLY A 103 -17.21 34.53 9.13
C GLY A 103 -15.99 35.40 8.80
N LYS A 104 -15.53 35.35 7.53
CA LYS A 104 -14.36 36.12 7.02
C LYS A 104 -14.71 37.58 6.63
N GLU A 105 -15.99 37.94 6.61
CA GLU A 105 -16.44 39.27 6.19
C GLU A 105 -15.99 40.36 7.19
N GLN A 106 -15.53 41.52 6.70
CA GLN A 106 -15.09 42.63 7.54
C GLN A 106 -16.29 43.48 8.00
N THR A 107 -17.03 43.00 9.00
CA THR A 107 -18.21 43.67 9.58
C THR A 107 -17.97 44.05 11.04
N LEU A 108 -18.69 45.06 11.51
CA LEU A 108 -18.67 45.46 12.93
C LEU A 108 -19.20 44.31 13.82
N THR A 109 -20.21 43.59 13.35
CA THR A 109 -20.76 42.44 14.06
C THR A 109 -19.72 41.35 14.25
N ARG A 110 -18.91 41.07 13.22
CA ARG A 110 -17.77 40.13 13.33
C ARG A 110 -16.77 40.60 14.40
N LYS A 111 -16.41 41.88 14.40
CA LYS A 111 -15.44 42.42 15.38
C LYS A 111 -16.00 42.34 16.80
N PHE A 112 -17.28 42.58 16.98
CA PHE A 112 -17.95 42.40 18.27
C PHE A 112 -17.91 40.91 18.73
N ASN A 113 -18.20 39.97 17.83
CA ASN A 113 -18.09 38.55 18.13
C ASN A 113 -16.65 38.12 18.47
N GLU A 114 -15.64 38.61 17.76
CA GLU A 114 -14.22 38.37 18.09
C GLU A 114 -13.89 38.79 19.52
N ILE A 115 -14.35 40.00 19.93
CA ILE A 115 -14.12 40.51 21.27
C ILE A 115 -14.86 39.64 22.30
N LEU A 116 -16.14 39.36 22.08
CA LEU A 116 -16.93 38.54 22.98
C LEU A 116 -16.31 37.16 23.22
N TYR A 117 -15.94 36.49 22.15
CA TYR A 117 -15.29 35.18 22.24
C TYR A 117 -13.93 35.24 22.90
N ALA A 118 -13.15 36.31 22.66
CA ALA A 118 -11.87 36.47 23.31
C ALA A 118 -12.03 36.62 24.85
N VAL A 119 -13.00 37.40 25.32
CA VAL A 119 -13.31 37.53 26.74
C VAL A 119 -13.79 36.21 27.35
N ILE A 120 -14.67 35.46 26.63
CA ILE A 120 -15.14 34.15 27.09
C ILE A 120 -14.01 33.14 27.21
N MET A 121 -13.09 33.12 26.23
CA MET A 121 -11.93 32.23 26.26
C MET A 121 -11.02 32.53 27.44
N GLU A 122 -10.69 33.79 27.67
CA GLU A 122 -9.87 34.24 28.80
C GLU A 122 -10.52 33.99 30.18
N ALA A 123 -11.85 33.95 30.24
CA ALA A 123 -12.57 33.60 31.45
C ALA A 123 -12.56 32.07 31.73
N ARG A 124 -12.32 31.23 30.69
CA ARG A 124 -12.42 29.75 30.81
C ARG A 124 -11.08 29.05 30.77
N TYR A 125 -10.07 29.63 30.13
CA TYR A 125 -8.78 28.99 29.87
C TYR A 125 -7.66 29.90 30.35
N ASP A 126 -6.57 29.32 30.85
CA ASP A 126 -5.37 30.07 31.22
C ASP A 126 -4.60 30.58 29.98
N LYS A 127 -3.74 31.53 30.18
CA LYS A 127 -2.93 32.14 29.14
C LYS A 127 -2.07 31.15 28.36
N ARG A 128 -1.56 30.12 29.04
CA ARG A 128 -0.75 29.06 28.45
C ARG A 128 -1.54 28.25 27.46
N THR A 129 -2.73 27.82 27.86
CA THR A 129 -3.67 27.05 27.00
C THR A 129 -4.10 27.84 25.76
N ILE A 130 -4.42 29.13 25.95
CA ILE A 130 -4.81 30.03 24.84
C ILE A 130 -3.62 30.20 23.86
N LEU A 131 -2.41 30.41 24.37
CA LEU A 131 -1.23 30.57 23.54
C LEU A 131 -0.86 29.28 22.79
N GLU A 132 -0.94 28.12 23.45
CA GLU A 132 -0.74 26.82 22.80
C GLU A 132 -1.76 26.59 21.68
N ALA A 133 -3.03 26.89 21.93
CA ALA A 133 -4.06 26.83 20.91
C ALA A 133 -3.77 27.78 19.73
N TYR A 134 -3.29 29.00 20.01
CA TYR A 134 -2.90 29.94 18.97
C TYR A 134 -1.73 29.45 18.12
N LEU A 135 -0.67 28.95 18.76
CA LEU A 135 0.51 28.40 18.07
C LEU A 135 0.15 27.23 17.16
N ASN A 136 -0.86 26.46 17.53
CA ASN A 136 -1.36 25.34 16.73
C ASN A 136 -2.37 25.76 15.64
N GLN A 137 -3.00 26.93 15.74
CA GLN A 137 -4.08 27.35 14.86
C GLN A 137 -3.68 28.42 13.85
N VAL A 138 -2.63 29.20 14.13
CA VAL A 138 -2.24 30.33 13.27
C VAL A 138 -1.99 29.88 11.83
N TYR A 139 -2.60 30.60 10.87
CA TYR A 139 -2.37 30.36 9.44
C TYR A 139 -1.01 30.91 9.01
N LEU A 140 -0.20 30.09 8.37
CA LEU A 140 1.18 30.43 8.00
C LEU A 140 1.49 30.27 6.51
N GLY A 141 0.51 29.96 5.68
CA GLY A 141 0.72 29.89 4.24
C GLY A 141 -0.06 28.78 3.56
N GLN A 142 0.31 28.52 2.31
CA GLN A 142 -0.29 27.47 1.50
C GLN A 142 0.77 26.62 0.81
N ARG A 143 0.48 25.32 0.69
CA ARG A 143 1.23 24.39 -0.16
C ARG A 143 0.26 23.86 -1.22
N GLY A 144 0.37 24.37 -2.48
CA GLY A 144 -0.63 24.09 -3.49
C GLY A 144 -2.02 24.61 -3.08
N GLY A 145 -3.02 23.75 -3.05
CA GLY A 145 -4.38 24.07 -2.58
C GLY A 145 -4.60 23.94 -1.06
N GLN A 146 -3.57 23.55 -0.29
CA GLN A 146 -3.69 23.22 1.15
C GLN A 146 -3.29 24.40 2.03
N ALA A 147 -4.14 24.77 2.99
CA ALA A 147 -3.84 25.75 4.01
C ALA A 147 -2.94 25.12 5.11
N ILE A 148 -1.88 25.82 5.46
CA ILE A 148 -0.92 25.40 6.48
C ILE A 148 -1.17 26.17 7.76
N HIS A 149 -1.53 25.45 8.81
CA HIS A 149 -1.82 25.98 10.12
C HIS A 149 -0.84 25.45 11.18
N GLY A 150 -0.54 26.31 12.16
CA GLY A 150 0.36 25.99 13.27
C GLY A 150 1.85 26.21 12.96
N VAL A 151 2.58 26.59 14.01
CA VAL A 151 4.00 26.98 13.90
C VAL A 151 4.89 25.81 13.45
N SER A 152 4.58 24.60 13.87
CA SER A 152 5.36 23.42 13.47
C SER A 152 5.19 23.10 11.98
N SER A 153 3.97 23.10 11.46
CA SER A 153 3.73 22.93 10.01
C SER A 153 4.29 24.12 9.21
N GLY A 154 4.26 25.34 9.79
CA GLY A 154 4.89 26.54 9.20
C GLY A 154 6.41 26.43 9.08
N ALA A 155 7.09 25.94 10.12
CA ALA A 155 8.52 25.71 10.11
C ALA A 155 8.92 24.69 9.02
N GLU A 156 8.14 23.63 8.90
CA GLU A 156 8.34 22.62 7.86
C GLU A 156 8.05 23.16 6.45
N LEU A 157 6.98 23.97 6.27
CA LEU A 157 6.64 24.59 4.98
C LEU A 157 7.75 25.49 4.47
N TRP A 158 8.26 26.35 5.34
CA TRP A 158 9.17 27.44 4.93
C TRP A 158 10.64 27.06 4.99
N PHE A 159 11.03 26.15 5.90
CA PHE A 159 12.44 25.83 6.14
C PHE A 159 12.78 24.35 6.00
N GLY A 160 11.77 23.44 5.93
CA GLY A 160 11.99 22.00 5.93
C GLY A 160 12.63 21.50 7.23
N ARG A 161 12.36 22.15 8.36
CA ARG A 161 12.99 21.89 9.66
C ARG A 161 11.96 21.74 10.77
N ASP A 162 12.34 21.00 11.81
CA ASP A 162 11.60 21.00 13.07
C ASP A 162 11.86 22.30 13.85
N LEU A 163 10.88 22.71 14.69
CA LEU A 163 10.93 23.94 15.47
C LEU A 163 12.22 24.10 16.27
N ASN A 164 12.68 23.06 16.95
CA ASN A 164 13.87 23.08 17.80
C ASN A 164 15.20 23.21 17.02
N SER A 165 15.18 23.03 15.71
CA SER A 165 16.35 23.19 14.82
C SER A 165 16.39 24.53 14.08
N MET A 166 15.44 25.43 14.37
CA MET A 166 15.36 26.75 13.71
C MET A 166 16.38 27.71 14.26
N THR A 167 16.93 28.53 13.38
CA THR A 167 17.83 29.62 13.74
C THR A 167 17.05 30.88 14.10
N THR A 168 17.71 31.87 14.76
CA THR A 168 17.08 33.13 15.18
C THR A 168 16.41 33.87 14.02
N GLU A 169 17.08 33.98 12.86
CA GLU A 169 16.52 34.63 11.68
C GLU A 169 15.31 33.85 11.09
N GLN A 170 15.29 32.55 11.21
CA GLN A 170 14.16 31.72 10.76
C GLN A 170 12.96 31.89 11.72
N ILE A 171 13.19 31.91 13.03
CA ILE A 171 12.16 32.20 14.04
C ILE A 171 11.57 33.61 13.78
N ALA A 172 12.42 34.59 13.54
CA ALA A 172 11.96 35.97 13.26
C ALA A 172 11.12 36.04 11.98
N LEU A 173 11.50 35.30 10.92
CA LEU A 173 10.69 35.21 9.70
C LEU A 173 9.35 34.57 9.97
N LEU A 174 9.32 33.43 10.71
CA LEU A 174 8.09 32.73 11.04
C LEU A 174 7.10 33.59 11.81
N ILE A 175 7.59 34.36 12.83
CA ILE A 175 6.80 35.38 13.54
C ILE A 175 6.31 36.46 12.56
N GLY A 176 7.16 36.91 11.66
CA GLY A 176 6.82 37.94 10.68
C GLY A 176 5.67 37.51 9.74
N LEU A 177 5.63 36.26 9.37
CA LEU A 177 4.60 35.67 8.48
C LEU A 177 3.22 35.65 9.11
N VAL A 178 3.08 35.58 10.43
CA VAL A 178 1.79 35.61 11.14
C VAL A 178 0.90 36.77 10.71
N LYS A 179 1.49 37.94 10.48
CA LYS A 179 0.75 39.16 10.10
C LYS A 179 0.06 39.04 8.74
N GLY A 180 0.62 38.26 7.81
CA GLY A 180 0.07 38.12 6.47
C GLY A 180 0.91 37.17 5.60
N PRO A 181 0.71 35.85 5.74
CA PRO A 181 1.58 34.86 5.09
C PRO A 181 1.62 34.99 3.57
N SER A 182 0.50 35.32 2.93
CA SER A 182 0.44 35.49 1.49
C SER A 182 1.11 36.80 1.01
N TYR A 183 1.05 37.86 1.82
CA TYR A 183 1.66 39.15 1.50
C TYR A 183 3.19 39.12 1.68
N TYR A 184 3.66 38.45 2.72
CA TYR A 184 5.07 38.28 3.05
C TYR A 184 5.65 36.95 2.59
N ASP A 185 4.98 36.24 1.67
CA ASP A 185 5.45 34.94 1.13
C ASP A 185 6.91 35.07 0.64
N PRO A 186 7.88 34.40 1.29
CA PRO A 186 9.29 34.62 1.00
C PRO A 186 9.75 34.07 -0.35
N ARG A 187 8.96 33.20 -0.98
CA ARG A 187 9.22 32.67 -2.34
C ARG A 187 8.70 33.62 -3.42
N ARG A 188 7.57 34.31 -3.16
CA ARG A 188 6.93 35.22 -4.11
C ARG A 188 7.38 36.66 -3.94
N ASN A 189 7.66 37.09 -2.69
CA ASN A 189 7.97 38.45 -2.31
C ASN A 189 9.18 38.47 -1.34
N PRO A 190 10.39 38.04 -1.77
CA PRO A 190 11.54 37.87 -0.90
C PRO A 190 11.98 39.17 -0.22
N GLU A 191 11.91 40.31 -0.90
CA GLU A 191 12.27 41.61 -0.34
C GLU A 191 11.34 41.99 0.82
N ARG A 192 10.02 41.88 0.64
CA ARG A 192 9.04 42.14 1.71
C ARG A 192 9.21 41.22 2.90
N ALA A 193 9.53 39.96 2.63
CA ALA A 193 9.80 38.98 3.67
C ALA A 193 11.06 39.31 4.44
N LEU A 194 12.09 39.77 3.75
CA LEU A 194 13.35 40.23 4.36
C LEU A 194 13.12 41.46 5.26
N ASP A 195 12.42 42.49 4.78
CA ASP A 195 12.08 43.68 5.55
C ASP A 195 11.26 43.32 6.79
N ARG A 196 10.27 42.43 6.64
CA ARG A 196 9.43 41.99 7.76
C ARG A 196 10.23 41.17 8.78
N ARG A 197 11.11 40.27 8.34
CA ARG A 197 12.06 39.56 9.22
C ARG A 197 12.94 40.53 10.00
N ASN A 198 13.53 41.49 9.31
CA ASN A 198 14.43 42.48 9.93
C ASN A 198 13.68 43.36 10.94
N PHE A 199 12.43 43.74 10.65
CA PHE A 199 11.56 44.40 11.60
C PHE A 199 11.34 43.56 12.87
N VAL A 200 11.07 42.29 12.72
CA VAL A 200 10.90 41.36 13.87
C VAL A 200 12.21 41.23 14.65
N LEU A 201 13.35 41.04 13.98
CA LEU A 201 14.67 41.01 14.64
C LEU A 201 14.95 42.29 15.45
N GLY A 202 14.58 43.46 14.92
CA GLY A 202 14.66 44.72 15.66
C GLY A 202 13.81 44.71 16.92
N LYS A 203 12.59 44.15 16.85
CA LYS A 203 11.71 44.01 18.02
C LYS A 203 12.24 43.01 19.05
N LEU A 204 12.81 41.88 18.60
CA LEU A 204 13.45 40.92 19.50
C LEU A 204 14.62 41.56 20.27
N HIS A 205 15.44 42.34 19.57
CA HIS A 205 16.58 43.09 20.15
C HIS A 205 16.13 44.19 21.10
N GLU A 206 15.16 45.06 20.69
CA GLU A 206 14.57 46.11 21.53
C GLU A 206 13.97 45.58 22.85
N ASN A 207 13.48 44.34 22.87
CA ASN A 207 12.94 43.70 24.06
C ASN A 207 13.96 42.78 24.79
N ASN A 208 15.26 42.89 24.47
CA ASN A 208 16.35 42.10 25.04
C ASN A 208 16.19 40.57 24.95
N LEU A 209 15.46 40.10 23.93
CA LEU A 209 15.27 38.66 23.68
C LEU A 209 16.44 38.04 22.90
N ILE A 210 17.22 38.86 22.21
CA ILE A 210 18.49 38.52 21.55
C ILE A 210 19.53 39.59 21.82
N ASN A 211 20.80 39.21 21.88
CA ASN A 211 21.90 40.14 22.12
C ASN A 211 22.40 40.79 20.82
N ASP A 212 23.28 41.82 20.94
CA ASP A 212 23.84 42.59 19.82
C ASP A 212 24.54 41.69 18.78
N ALA A 213 25.30 40.68 19.23
CA ALA A 213 26.04 39.80 18.36
C ALA A 213 25.08 38.88 17.54
N GLU A 214 24.07 38.36 18.20
CA GLU A 214 22.99 37.57 17.57
C GLU A 214 22.18 38.38 16.58
N TYR A 215 21.81 39.62 16.98
CA TYR A 215 21.07 40.54 16.13
C TYR A 215 21.82 40.83 14.82
N LYS A 216 23.12 41.22 14.92
CA LYS A 216 23.97 41.51 13.75
C LYS A 216 24.12 40.28 12.85
N ARG A 217 24.35 39.11 13.44
CA ARG A 217 24.47 37.84 12.70
C ARG A 217 23.18 37.51 11.96
N ALA A 218 22.03 37.59 12.65
CA ALA A 218 20.71 37.26 12.08
C ALA A 218 20.29 38.24 10.97
N LEU A 219 20.66 39.55 11.09
CA LEU A 219 20.44 40.53 10.01
C LEU A 219 21.24 40.21 8.75
N ALA A 220 22.48 39.75 8.89
CA ALA A 220 23.33 39.37 7.77
C ALA A 220 22.96 38.05 7.11
N ALA A 221 22.19 37.19 7.80
CA ALA A 221 21.81 35.89 7.28
C ALA A 221 20.79 35.99 6.14
N PRO A 222 20.84 35.11 5.13
CA PRO A 222 19.80 35.01 4.10
C PRO A 222 18.46 34.56 4.73
N LEU A 223 17.37 34.65 3.97
CA LEU A 223 16.05 34.18 4.44
C LEU A 223 16.04 32.68 4.78
N GLY A 224 16.94 31.89 4.16
CA GLY A 224 17.09 30.46 4.44
C GLY A 224 15.89 29.60 3.98
N VAL A 225 15.08 30.11 3.05
CA VAL A 225 13.91 29.45 2.50
C VAL A 225 14.33 28.67 1.26
N PRO A 226 14.15 27.33 1.18
CA PRO A 226 14.42 26.55 -0.03
C PRO A 226 13.56 27.04 -1.21
N THR A 227 14.14 27.06 -2.39
CA THR A 227 13.46 27.46 -3.65
C THR A 227 12.29 26.56 -3.98
N GLU A 228 12.40 25.27 -3.68
CA GLU A 228 11.28 24.33 -3.76
C GLU A 228 10.77 24.03 -2.37
N PRO A 229 9.41 23.95 -2.18
CA PRO A 229 8.85 23.42 -0.95
C PRO A 229 9.50 22.05 -0.69
N GLY A 230 10.13 21.89 0.46
CA GLY A 230 10.68 20.59 0.84
C GLY A 230 9.67 19.49 0.54
N LEU A 231 10.12 18.41 -0.10
CA LEU A 231 9.29 17.25 -0.50
C LEU A 231 8.69 16.47 0.70
N VAL A 232 8.78 17.03 1.90
CA VAL A 232 8.21 16.42 3.10
C VAL A 232 6.72 16.69 3.10
N ALA A 233 5.96 15.64 2.78
CA ALA A 233 4.52 15.48 2.92
C ALA A 233 3.57 16.00 1.83
N ALA A 234 4.00 16.39 0.65
CA ALA A 234 3.15 16.10 -0.49
C ALA A 234 3.17 14.58 -0.66
N ASN A 235 1.99 13.94 -0.65
CA ASN A 235 1.78 12.51 -0.79
C ASN A 235 2.78 11.86 -1.79
N ARG A 236 4.01 11.54 -1.31
CA ARG A 236 5.10 11.02 -2.14
C ARG A 236 4.76 9.65 -2.73
N PHE A 237 3.84 8.94 -2.07
CA PHE A 237 3.45 7.58 -2.41
C PHE A 237 1.93 7.51 -2.62
N PRO A 238 1.37 8.20 -3.64
CA PRO A 238 -0.08 8.40 -3.77
C PRO A 238 -0.87 7.10 -3.85
N ALA A 239 -0.36 6.08 -4.55
CA ALA A 239 -1.03 4.80 -4.67
C ALA A 239 -1.06 4.03 -3.33
N TYR A 240 0.03 4.09 -2.56
CA TYR A 240 0.09 3.45 -1.24
C TYR A 240 -0.83 4.16 -0.23
N VAL A 241 -0.80 5.48 -0.20
CA VAL A 241 -1.65 6.30 0.68
C VAL A 241 -3.12 6.16 0.34
N ASP A 242 -3.48 5.99 -0.94
CA ASP A 242 -4.85 5.68 -1.35
C ASP A 242 -5.32 4.34 -0.75
N LEU A 243 -4.48 3.29 -0.79
CA LEU A 243 -4.81 2.01 -0.15
C LEU A 243 -4.99 2.16 1.37
N VAL A 244 -4.12 2.93 2.04
CA VAL A 244 -4.27 3.24 3.48
C VAL A 244 -5.62 3.92 3.76
N ARG A 245 -5.99 4.93 2.96
CA ARG A 245 -7.28 5.63 3.12
C ARG A 245 -8.46 4.69 2.94
N ARG A 246 -8.44 3.78 1.96
CA ARG A 246 -9.49 2.79 1.72
C ARG A 246 -9.64 1.84 2.89
N GLN A 247 -8.54 1.35 3.44
CA GLN A 247 -8.58 0.48 4.61
C GLN A 247 -9.14 1.23 5.84
N LEU A 248 -8.69 2.46 6.08
CA LEU A 248 -9.21 3.27 7.18
C LEU A 248 -10.69 3.60 7.02
N ALA A 249 -11.15 3.94 5.80
CA ALA A 249 -12.56 4.23 5.51
C ALA A 249 -13.48 3.02 5.70
N HIS A 250 -12.95 1.79 5.47
CA HIS A 250 -13.67 0.56 5.76
C HIS A 250 -13.81 0.33 7.28
N ASP A 251 -12.80 0.70 8.07
CA ASP A 251 -12.69 0.33 9.47
C ASP A 251 -13.22 1.40 10.45
N TYR A 252 -13.32 2.64 9.99
CA TYR A 252 -13.75 3.79 10.81
C TYR A 252 -14.88 4.56 10.14
N PRO A 253 -15.95 4.93 10.87
CA PRO A 253 -16.99 5.82 10.37
C PRO A 253 -16.42 7.16 9.89
N GLU A 254 -17.10 7.78 8.91
CA GLU A 254 -16.78 9.13 8.46
C GLU A 254 -16.74 10.10 9.66
N GLY A 255 -15.66 10.86 9.73
CA GLY A 255 -15.46 11.87 10.79
C GLY A 255 -14.65 11.42 12.00
N VAL A 256 -14.55 10.13 12.32
CA VAL A 256 -13.77 9.65 13.48
C VAL A 256 -12.29 9.98 13.34
N LEU A 257 -11.75 9.93 12.12
CA LEU A 257 -10.34 10.26 11.82
C LEU A 257 -10.09 11.73 11.55
N GLN A 258 -11.17 12.55 11.48
CA GLN A 258 -11.08 13.96 11.14
C GLN A 258 -10.72 14.80 12.38
N GLY A 259 -9.63 15.53 12.32
CA GLY A 259 -9.24 16.49 13.34
C GLY A 259 -8.62 15.93 14.62
N ALA A 260 -8.45 14.61 14.72
CA ALA A 260 -8.03 13.98 15.97
C ALA A 260 -6.48 13.91 16.17
N GLY A 261 -5.67 14.34 15.20
CA GLY A 261 -4.21 14.27 15.32
C GLY A 261 -3.65 12.84 15.44
N MET A 262 -4.36 11.84 14.90
CA MET A 262 -3.97 10.44 15.00
C MET A 262 -2.75 10.11 14.14
N SER A 263 -1.96 9.14 14.59
CA SER A 263 -0.86 8.57 13.82
C SER A 263 -1.23 7.18 13.29
N VAL A 264 -1.10 7.00 11.98
CA VAL A 264 -1.36 5.72 11.31
C VAL A 264 -0.03 5.05 10.99
N LEU A 265 0.24 3.92 11.62
CA LEU A 265 1.43 3.10 11.35
C LEU A 265 1.14 2.18 10.17
N THR A 266 2.04 2.16 9.20
CA THR A 266 1.89 1.35 7.98
C THR A 266 2.95 0.26 7.86
N GLY A 267 2.67 -0.76 7.04
CA GLY A 267 3.62 -1.81 6.67
C GLY A 267 4.60 -1.41 5.57
N MET A 268 4.53 -0.19 5.03
CA MET A 268 5.35 0.22 3.88
C MET A 268 6.85 0.08 4.15
N SER A 269 7.56 -0.57 3.22
CA SER A 269 9.00 -0.59 3.17
C SER A 269 9.50 0.47 2.19
N PRO A 270 10.20 1.54 2.65
CA PRO A 270 10.68 2.60 1.75
C PRO A 270 11.60 2.09 0.64
N SER A 271 12.44 1.10 0.92
CA SER A 271 13.33 0.48 -0.08
C SER A 271 12.56 -0.36 -1.09
N ALA A 272 11.61 -1.19 -0.63
CA ALA A 272 10.76 -1.99 -1.51
C ALA A 272 9.91 -1.09 -2.41
N GLN A 273 9.34 -0.01 -1.87
CA GLN A 273 8.58 0.97 -2.65
C GLN A 273 9.46 1.65 -3.72
N ALA A 274 10.65 2.10 -3.34
CA ALA A 274 11.58 2.73 -4.28
C ALA A 274 12.02 1.76 -5.41
N TYR A 275 12.28 0.49 -5.09
CA TYR A 275 12.60 -0.53 -6.09
C TYR A 275 11.41 -0.82 -7.00
N ALA A 276 10.19 -0.89 -6.46
CA ALA A 276 8.97 -1.10 -7.24
C ALA A 276 8.71 0.06 -8.22
N GLU A 277 8.80 1.31 -7.75
CA GLU A 277 8.64 2.51 -8.57
C GLU A 277 9.68 2.60 -9.68
N GLY A 278 10.96 2.37 -9.34
CA GLY A 278 12.05 2.38 -10.30
C GLY A 278 11.93 1.26 -11.34
N ALA A 279 11.48 0.08 -10.94
CA ALA A 279 11.27 -1.06 -11.83
C ALA A 279 10.11 -0.80 -12.82
N VAL A 280 8.99 -0.27 -12.36
CA VAL A 280 7.84 0.09 -13.20
C VAL A 280 8.25 1.17 -14.20
N THR A 281 8.79 2.29 -13.71
CA THR A 281 9.18 3.43 -14.56
C THR A 281 10.24 3.02 -15.60
N GLY A 282 11.28 2.30 -15.16
CA GLY A 282 12.35 1.84 -16.04
C GLY A 282 11.90 0.82 -17.07
N THR A 283 10.98 -0.08 -16.72
CA THR A 283 10.45 -1.09 -17.65
C THR A 283 9.50 -0.46 -18.66
N ILE A 284 8.59 0.40 -18.22
CA ILE A 284 7.71 1.14 -19.14
C ILE A 284 8.54 1.96 -20.13
N LYS A 285 9.56 2.69 -19.66
CA LYS A 285 10.44 3.47 -20.54
C LYS A 285 11.09 2.63 -21.65
N ARG A 286 11.42 1.37 -21.40
CA ARG A 286 12.02 0.45 -22.37
C ARG A 286 11.00 -0.18 -23.31
N LEU A 287 9.76 -0.43 -22.84
CA LEU A 287 8.75 -1.17 -23.59
C LEU A 287 7.70 -0.28 -24.27
N ASP A 288 7.61 1.00 -23.87
CA ASP A 288 6.61 1.93 -24.40
C ASP A 288 6.84 2.17 -25.89
N ASN A 289 5.77 2.06 -26.67
CA ASN A 289 5.82 2.22 -28.10
C ASN A 289 4.90 3.37 -28.54
N LYS A 290 5.47 4.41 -29.12
CA LYS A 290 4.74 5.62 -29.56
C LYS A 290 3.59 5.33 -30.54
N LYS A 291 3.59 4.17 -31.20
CA LYS A 291 2.52 3.75 -32.13
C LYS A 291 1.33 3.09 -31.42
N ARG A 292 1.41 2.86 -30.13
CA ARG A 292 0.38 2.24 -29.29
C ARG A 292 -0.01 3.16 -28.15
N PRO A 293 -1.20 2.97 -27.53
CA PRO A 293 -1.55 3.69 -26.32
C PRO A 293 -0.50 3.52 -25.22
N PRO A 294 -0.25 4.57 -24.42
CA PRO A 294 0.77 4.55 -23.38
C PRO A 294 0.57 3.39 -22.40
N LEU A 295 1.65 2.66 -22.14
CA LEU A 295 1.63 1.58 -21.15
C LEU A 295 1.37 2.13 -19.75
N GLN A 296 0.64 1.37 -18.98
CA GLN A 296 0.36 1.56 -17.55
C GLN A 296 0.77 0.32 -16.77
N ALA A 297 0.88 0.47 -15.43
CA ALA A 297 1.11 -0.65 -14.55
C ALA A 297 0.34 -0.51 -13.23
N GLY A 298 0.00 -1.66 -12.65
CA GLY A 298 -0.44 -1.82 -11.28
C GLY A 298 0.43 -2.88 -10.60
N LEU A 299 0.91 -2.60 -9.38
CA LEU A 299 1.78 -3.50 -8.64
C LEU A 299 1.44 -3.48 -7.15
N VAL A 300 1.41 -4.67 -6.56
CA VAL A 300 1.35 -4.87 -5.10
C VAL A 300 2.47 -5.83 -4.71
N LEU A 301 3.25 -5.43 -3.70
CA LEU A 301 4.30 -6.24 -3.10
C LEU A 301 3.98 -6.44 -1.61
N THR A 302 4.02 -7.69 -1.15
CA THR A 302 3.63 -8.07 0.22
C THR A 302 4.70 -8.89 0.91
N ASP A 303 4.64 -8.93 2.23
CA ASP A 303 5.36 -9.85 3.10
C ASP A 303 4.57 -11.16 3.21
N VAL A 304 5.22 -12.30 2.94
CA VAL A 304 4.56 -13.61 2.94
C VAL A 304 4.26 -14.13 4.35
N HIS A 305 4.90 -13.57 5.38
CA HIS A 305 4.79 -14.06 6.76
C HIS A 305 3.62 -13.44 7.53
N ASN A 306 3.19 -12.23 7.13
CA ASN A 306 2.21 -11.48 7.91
C ASN A 306 1.14 -10.74 7.07
N GLY A 307 1.26 -10.74 5.73
CA GLY A 307 0.31 -10.06 4.85
C GLY A 307 0.46 -8.52 4.79
N ASP A 308 1.55 -7.96 5.35
CA ASP A 308 1.83 -6.54 5.20
C ASP A 308 2.01 -6.15 3.73
N VAL A 309 1.34 -5.09 3.30
CA VAL A 309 1.61 -4.49 2.01
C VAL A 309 2.83 -3.59 2.12
N LEU A 310 3.93 -4.00 1.49
CA LEU A 310 5.22 -3.32 1.56
C LEU A 310 5.38 -2.22 0.50
N ALA A 311 4.76 -2.40 -0.68
CA ALA A 311 4.80 -1.42 -1.76
C ALA A 311 3.56 -1.49 -2.65
N VAL A 312 3.13 -0.33 -3.17
CA VAL A 312 2.04 -0.20 -4.13
C VAL A 312 2.43 0.80 -5.22
N VAL A 313 2.29 0.40 -6.49
CA VAL A 313 2.43 1.30 -7.63
C VAL A 313 1.16 1.25 -8.46
N GLY A 314 0.47 2.38 -8.62
CA GLY A 314 -0.84 2.45 -9.28
C GLY A 314 -0.82 3.08 -10.69
N SER A 315 0.35 3.54 -11.16
CA SER A 315 0.46 4.26 -12.43
C SER A 315 1.90 4.26 -12.93
N ARG A 316 2.07 4.52 -14.24
CA ARG A 316 3.38 4.87 -14.85
C ARG A 316 3.98 6.13 -14.25
N ASP A 317 3.13 7.09 -13.88
CA ASP A 317 3.50 8.35 -13.22
C ASP A 317 3.38 8.16 -11.69
N VAL A 318 4.36 7.49 -11.11
CA VAL A 318 4.35 7.01 -9.71
C VAL A 318 4.13 8.11 -8.67
N ALA A 319 4.54 9.35 -8.96
CA ALA A 319 4.41 10.49 -8.05
C ALA A 319 3.06 11.23 -8.17
N LYS A 320 2.26 10.94 -9.21
CA LYS A 320 0.99 11.64 -9.43
C LYS A 320 -0.18 10.88 -8.80
N PRO A 321 -1.02 11.56 -7.99
CA PRO A 321 -2.28 10.98 -7.55
C PRO A 321 -3.24 10.80 -8.73
N GLY A 322 -4.17 9.86 -8.61
CA GLY A 322 -5.16 9.57 -9.64
C GLY A 322 -5.67 8.14 -9.53
N PHE A 323 -6.17 7.59 -10.64
CA PHE A 323 -6.69 6.23 -10.70
C PHE A 323 -5.60 5.20 -10.31
N ASN A 324 -5.83 4.51 -9.20
CA ASN A 324 -4.90 3.55 -8.62
C ASN A 324 -5.11 2.15 -9.23
N ARG A 325 -4.38 1.85 -10.30
CA ARG A 325 -4.54 0.59 -11.02
C ARG A 325 -4.15 -0.64 -10.21
N ALA A 326 -3.38 -0.46 -9.15
CA ALA A 326 -3.06 -1.57 -8.25
C ALA A 326 -4.30 -2.08 -7.48
N VAL A 327 -5.28 -1.21 -7.23
CA VAL A 327 -6.45 -1.50 -6.40
C VAL A 327 -7.76 -1.44 -7.19
N GLU A 328 -7.87 -0.49 -8.13
CA GLU A 328 -9.13 -0.16 -8.80
C GLU A 328 -9.28 -0.79 -10.19
N ALA A 329 -8.17 -1.09 -10.89
CA ALA A 329 -8.26 -1.65 -12.22
C ALA A 329 -8.85 -3.06 -12.17
N GLN A 330 -9.90 -3.29 -12.95
CA GLN A 330 -10.49 -4.60 -13.15
C GLN A 330 -10.04 -5.10 -14.52
N ARG A 331 -9.19 -6.11 -14.53
CA ARG A 331 -8.54 -6.63 -15.73
C ARG A 331 -8.57 -8.15 -15.74
N GLN A 332 -8.80 -8.72 -16.92
CA GLN A 332 -8.85 -10.16 -17.10
C GLN A 332 -7.54 -10.82 -16.66
N VAL A 333 -7.62 -11.74 -15.71
CA VAL A 333 -6.41 -12.34 -15.08
C VAL A 333 -5.78 -13.44 -15.91
N GLY A 334 -6.55 -14.07 -16.79
CA GLY A 334 -6.07 -15.14 -17.64
C GLY A 334 -5.42 -16.27 -16.84
N SER A 335 -4.31 -16.75 -17.34
CA SER A 335 -3.59 -17.92 -16.78
C SER A 335 -3.11 -17.78 -15.33
N LEU A 336 -3.28 -16.63 -14.67
CA LEU A 336 -2.99 -16.52 -13.24
C LEU A 336 -3.96 -17.37 -12.40
N LEU A 337 -5.12 -17.72 -12.91
CA LEU A 337 -6.08 -18.55 -12.18
C LEU A 337 -5.76 -20.06 -12.22
N LYS A 338 -4.98 -20.51 -13.19
CA LYS A 338 -4.68 -21.93 -13.39
C LYS A 338 -4.11 -22.67 -12.16
N PRO A 339 -3.19 -22.10 -11.35
CA PRO A 339 -2.71 -22.77 -10.15
C PRO A 339 -3.83 -23.23 -9.22
N PHE A 340 -4.90 -22.47 -9.11
CA PHE A 340 -6.05 -22.79 -8.25
C PHE A 340 -6.95 -23.87 -8.84
N VAL A 341 -7.01 -23.99 -10.17
CA VAL A 341 -7.64 -25.13 -10.86
C VAL A 341 -6.89 -26.42 -10.55
N TYR A 342 -5.55 -26.41 -10.70
CA TYR A 342 -4.72 -27.57 -10.40
C TYR A 342 -4.68 -27.90 -8.90
N MET A 343 -4.77 -26.88 -8.03
CA MET A 343 -4.85 -27.10 -6.58
C MET A 343 -6.09 -27.89 -6.20
N LEU A 344 -7.24 -27.57 -6.80
CA LEU A 344 -8.48 -28.33 -6.58
C LEU A 344 -8.41 -29.76 -7.15
N ALA A 345 -7.72 -29.98 -8.25
CA ALA A 345 -7.47 -31.35 -8.76
C ALA A 345 -6.62 -32.13 -7.76
N LEU A 346 -5.49 -31.57 -7.31
CA LEU A 346 -4.58 -32.20 -6.36
C LEU A 346 -5.18 -32.40 -4.96
N ALA A 347 -6.34 -31.77 -4.67
CA ALA A 347 -7.13 -32.04 -3.48
C ALA A 347 -7.80 -33.43 -3.49
N SER A 348 -7.73 -34.16 -4.61
CA SER A 348 -8.13 -35.55 -4.74
C SER A 348 -6.89 -36.39 -5.07
N PRO A 349 -6.01 -36.67 -4.10
CA PRO A 349 -4.72 -37.33 -4.32
C PRO A 349 -4.85 -38.80 -4.76
N ASP A 350 -6.02 -39.42 -4.58
CA ASP A 350 -6.41 -40.70 -5.12
C ASP A 350 -6.53 -40.68 -6.65
N ARG A 351 -6.73 -39.51 -7.26
CA ARG A 351 -6.96 -39.35 -8.70
C ARG A 351 -5.86 -38.54 -9.38
N TRP A 352 -5.27 -37.57 -8.66
CA TRP A 352 -4.37 -36.58 -9.22
C TRP A 352 -3.07 -36.44 -8.44
N ALA A 353 -1.97 -36.50 -9.16
CA ALA A 353 -0.64 -36.10 -8.68
C ALA A 353 0.02 -35.20 -9.72
N LEU A 354 1.11 -34.52 -9.36
CA LEU A 354 1.88 -33.71 -10.30
C LEU A 354 2.47 -34.54 -11.46
N SER A 355 2.64 -35.85 -11.26
CA SER A 355 3.09 -36.80 -12.27
C SER A 355 1.95 -37.31 -13.19
N SER A 356 0.68 -37.08 -12.86
CA SER A 356 -0.48 -37.58 -13.64
C SER A 356 -0.46 -37.07 -15.08
N TRP A 357 -0.86 -37.92 -16.01
CA TRP A 357 -0.98 -37.60 -17.42
C TRP A 357 -2.30 -36.89 -17.72
N VAL A 358 -2.24 -35.87 -18.57
CA VAL A 358 -3.38 -35.09 -19.06
C VAL A 358 -3.25 -34.90 -20.56
N ASP A 359 -4.34 -35.08 -21.28
CA ASP A 359 -4.39 -34.87 -22.74
C ASP A 359 -4.47 -33.38 -23.06
N ASP A 360 -3.54 -32.87 -23.89
CA ASP A 360 -3.51 -31.48 -24.43
C ASP A 360 -3.90 -31.43 -25.92
N SER A 361 -4.69 -32.41 -26.42
CA SER A 361 -5.29 -32.33 -27.75
C SER A 361 -6.44 -31.31 -27.81
N PRO A 362 -6.94 -30.92 -28.99
CA PRO A 362 -8.07 -30.01 -29.12
C PRO A 362 -9.27 -30.43 -28.28
N VAL A 363 -9.87 -29.47 -27.58
CA VAL A 363 -11.02 -29.68 -26.70
C VAL A 363 -12.16 -28.74 -27.07
N THR A 364 -13.39 -29.30 -27.10
CA THR A 364 -14.62 -28.54 -27.32
C THR A 364 -15.57 -28.76 -26.16
N VAL A 365 -15.94 -27.70 -25.50
CA VAL A 365 -16.84 -27.70 -24.35
C VAL A 365 -18.22 -27.25 -24.82
N GLN A 366 -19.25 -28.02 -24.51
CA GLN A 366 -20.64 -27.62 -24.74
C GLN A 366 -21.05 -26.58 -23.68
N LEU A 367 -21.58 -25.47 -24.15
CA LEU A 367 -22.12 -24.40 -23.31
C LEU A 367 -23.66 -24.41 -23.36
N SER A 368 -24.29 -23.63 -22.49
CA SER A 368 -25.74 -23.43 -22.53
C SER A 368 -26.24 -22.90 -23.88
N ARG A 369 -27.46 -23.23 -24.25
CA ARG A 369 -28.14 -22.80 -25.49
C ARG A 369 -27.44 -23.29 -26.77
N GLY A 370 -26.81 -24.47 -26.74
CA GLY A 370 -26.20 -25.08 -27.93
C GLY A 370 -24.91 -24.41 -28.43
N LYS A 371 -24.37 -23.47 -27.71
CA LYS A 371 -23.07 -22.87 -28.03
C LYS A 371 -21.93 -23.82 -27.66
N THR A 372 -20.83 -23.69 -28.39
CA THR A 372 -19.59 -24.44 -28.12
C THR A 372 -18.44 -23.48 -27.83
N TRP A 373 -17.47 -23.94 -27.04
CA TRP A 373 -16.24 -23.21 -26.75
C TRP A 373 -15.05 -24.14 -26.98
N SER A 374 -14.14 -23.74 -27.88
CA SER A 374 -12.97 -24.55 -28.26
C SER A 374 -11.69 -23.71 -28.04
N PRO A 375 -11.15 -23.65 -26.82
CA PRO A 375 -9.94 -22.90 -26.52
C PRO A 375 -8.69 -23.59 -27.11
N GLY A 376 -7.83 -22.80 -27.76
CA GLY A 376 -6.50 -23.23 -28.19
C GLY A 376 -5.41 -22.86 -27.20
N ASN A 377 -4.24 -23.51 -27.36
CA ASN A 377 -3.03 -23.09 -26.65
C ASN A 377 -2.47 -21.78 -27.25
N SER A 378 -1.70 -21.03 -26.43
CA SER A 378 -1.16 -19.71 -26.85
C SER A 378 -0.14 -19.80 -27.99
N ASP A 379 0.47 -20.95 -28.21
CA ASP A 379 1.39 -21.24 -29.32
C ASP A 379 0.70 -21.89 -30.53
N ASN A 380 -0.63 -22.01 -30.49
CA ASN A 380 -1.46 -22.64 -31.51
C ASN A 380 -1.09 -24.11 -31.81
N ARG A 381 -0.54 -24.83 -30.84
CA ARG A 381 -0.14 -26.23 -30.95
C ARG A 381 -0.81 -27.06 -29.88
N SER A 382 -1.03 -28.34 -30.19
CA SER A 382 -1.40 -29.39 -29.23
C SER A 382 -0.15 -30.19 -28.90
N HIS A 383 0.00 -30.58 -27.63
CA HIS A 383 1.21 -31.24 -27.13
C HIS A 383 0.97 -32.72 -26.82
N GLY A 384 -0.20 -33.23 -27.24
CA GLY A 384 -0.59 -34.62 -26.95
C GLY A 384 -0.76 -34.87 -25.45
N THR A 385 -0.31 -36.02 -24.98
CA THR A 385 -0.38 -36.35 -23.54
C THR A 385 0.82 -35.74 -22.81
N VAL A 386 0.56 -34.92 -21.81
CA VAL A 386 1.58 -34.20 -21.00
C VAL A 386 1.39 -34.46 -19.52
N ARG A 387 2.42 -34.34 -18.71
CA ARG A 387 2.26 -34.41 -17.25
C ARG A 387 1.56 -33.15 -16.72
N LEU A 388 0.79 -33.31 -15.66
CA LEU A 388 0.05 -32.21 -15.02
C LEU A 388 0.97 -31.05 -14.62
N VAL A 389 2.16 -31.36 -14.07
CA VAL A 389 3.17 -30.35 -13.76
C VAL A 389 3.69 -29.61 -15.00
N ASP A 390 3.89 -30.31 -16.11
CA ASP A 390 4.37 -29.71 -17.35
C ASP A 390 3.27 -28.86 -18.01
N ALA A 391 1.99 -29.28 -17.93
CA ALA A 391 0.85 -28.48 -18.35
C ALA A 391 0.73 -27.18 -17.56
N LEU A 392 0.99 -27.20 -16.25
CA LEU A 392 1.05 -26.00 -15.41
C LEU A 392 2.26 -25.13 -15.76
N ALA A 393 3.46 -25.74 -15.93
CA ALA A 393 4.71 -25.05 -16.19
C ALA A 393 4.70 -24.28 -17.52
N HIS A 394 4.13 -24.89 -18.57
CA HIS A 394 4.01 -24.30 -19.90
C HIS A 394 2.68 -23.56 -20.10
N SER A 395 1.78 -23.64 -19.11
CA SER A 395 0.49 -22.94 -19.14
C SER A 395 -0.45 -23.42 -20.27
N TYR A 396 -0.46 -24.70 -20.59
CA TYR A 396 -1.31 -25.25 -21.66
C TYR A 396 -2.79 -25.08 -21.33
N ASN A 397 -3.54 -24.54 -22.28
CA ASN A 397 -4.96 -24.24 -22.09
C ASN A 397 -5.83 -25.49 -22.20
N GLN A 398 -5.56 -26.32 -23.20
CA GLN A 398 -6.39 -27.51 -23.50
C GLN A 398 -6.35 -28.51 -22.37
N ALA A 399 -5.16 -28.83 -21.86
CA ALA A 399 -4.96 -29.65 -20.68
C ALA A 399 -5.66 -29.07 -19.44
N THR A 400 -5.48 -27.73 -19.21
CA THR A 400 -6.10 -27.05 -18.06
C THR A 400 -7.64 -27.13 -18.13
N VAL A 401 -8.23 -26.98 -19.31
CA VAL A 401 -9.70 -27.08 -19.49
C VAL A 401 -10.19 -28.46 -19.13
N ARG A 402 -9.52 -29.54 -19.59
CA ARG A 402 -9.89 -30.90 -19.22
C ARG A 402 -9.86 -31.14 -17.72
N VAL A 403 -8.80 -30.71 -17.06
CA VAL A 403 -8.70 -30.80 -15.59
C VAL A 403 -9.80 -29.96 -14.92
N GLY A 404 -9.99 -28.71 -15.35
CA GLY A 404 -10.97 -27.83 -14.77
C GLY A 404 -12.41 -28.27 -14.96
N MET A 405 -12.74 -28.92 -16.08
CA MET A 405 -14.07 -29.50 -16.29
C MET A 405 -14.35 -30.71 -15.37
N GLN A 406 -13.33 -31.45 -14.97
CA GLN A 406 -13.47 -32.52 -13.97
C GLN A 406 -13.57 -31.98 -12.55
N VAL A 407 -12.91 -30.84 -12.27
CA VAL A 407 -12.96 -30.18 -10.99
C VAL A 407 -14.29 -29.44 -10.77
N GLY A 408 -14.81 -28.79 -11.81
CA GLY A 408 -16.02 -27.96 -11.79
C GLY A 408 -15.74 -26.47 -11.61
N ALA A 409 -16.35 -25.64 -12.45
CA ALA A 409 -16.19 -24.18 -12.40
C ALA A 409 -16.78 -23.54 -11.14
N ASP A 410 -17.82 -24.14 -10.57
CA ASP A 410 -18.46 -23.77 -9.31
C ASP A 410 -17.49 -23.88 -8.12
N ARG A 411 -16.72 -24.97 -8.06
CA ARG A 411 -15.70 -25.17 -7.03
C ARG A 411 -14.55 -24.16 -7.16
N ILE A 412 -14.15 -23.83 -8.39
CA ILE A 412 -13.13 -22.81 -8.64
C ILE A 412 -13.65 -21.45 -8.16
N ALA A 413 -14.88 -21.06 -8.51
CA ALA A 413 -15.49 -19.82 -8.07
C ALA A 413 -15.59 -19.74 -6.53
N GLN A 414 -16.00 -20.83 -5.88
CA GLN A 414 -16.08 -20.91 -4.42
C GLN A 414 -14.70 -20.78 -3.76
N LEU A 415 -13.67 -21.46 -4.30
CA LEU A 415 -12.32 -21.40 -3.75
C LEU A 415 -11.77 -19.96 -3.75
N ILE A 416 -11.84 -19.26 -4.89
CA ILE A 416 -11.30 -17.90 -4.99
C ILE A 416 -12.12 -16.89 -4.17
N GLN A 417 -13.40 -17.17 -3.95
CA GLN A 417 -14.23 -16.36 -3.04
C GLN A 417 -13.79 -16.55 -1.58
N VAL A 418 -13.51 -17.78 -1.16
CA VAL A 418 -13.06 -18.06 0.22
C VAL A 418 -11.67 -17.51 0.48
N LEU A 419 -10.73 -17.68 -0.46
CA LEU A 419 -9.34 -17.27 -0.27
C LEU A 419 -9.12 -15.75 -0.39
N ALA A 420 -9.90 -15.08 -1.24
CA ALA A 420 -9.63 -13.69 -1.59
C ALA A 420 -10.89 -12.80 -1.71
N GLY A 421 -12.08 -13.30 -1.40
CA GLY A 421 -13.32 -12.55 -1.57
C GLY A 421 -13.70 -12.29 -3.03
N ILE A 422 -13.07 -12.95 -3.98
CA ILE A 422 -13.31 -12.77 -5.43
C ILE A 422 -14.62 -13.44 -5.82
N LYS A 423 -15.58 -12.64 -6.27
CA LYS A 423 -16.84 -13.14 -6.83
C LYS A 423 -16.65 -13.37 -8.33
N ALA A 424 -16.88 -14.58 -8.80
CA ALA A 424 -16.80 -14.95 -10.20
C ALA A 424 -17.98 -15.82 -10.60
N GLU A 425 -18.48 -15.63 -11.82
CA GLU A 425 -19.53 -16.48 -12.37
C GLU A 425 -18.98 -17.88 -12.67
N PRO A 426 -19.64 -18.94 -12.21
CA PRO A 426 -19.19 -20.31 -12.39
C PRO A 426 -19.47 -20.82 -13.81
N ASN A 427 -18.74 -20.32 -14.80
CA ASN A 427 -18.81 -20.77 -16.17
C ASN A 427 -17.51 -21.46 -16.62
N PRO A 428 -17.53 -22.31 -17.66
CA PRO A 428 -16.34 -23.03 -18.12
C PRO A 428 -15.15 -22.14 -18.47
N ALA A 429 -15.37 -20.90 -18.95
CA ALA A 429 -14.29 -20.00 -19.30
C ALA A 429 -13.52 -19.48 -18.06
N LEU A 430 -14.11 -19.56 -16.86
CA LEU A 430 -13.43 -19.25 -15.60
C LEU A 430 -12.16 -20.11 -15.40
N ILE A 431 -12.16 -21.34 -15.92
CA ILE A 431 -11.01 -22.26 -15.87
C ILE A 431 -9.74 -21.61 -16.46
N LEU A 432 -9.91 -20.76 -17.47
CA LEU A 432 -8.82 -20.03 -18.11
C LEU A 432 -8.69 -18.57 -17.60
N GLY A 433 -9.41 -18.22 -16.54
CA GLY A 433 -9.28 -16.91 -15.87
C GLY A 433 -10.04 -15.79 -16.57
N THR A 434 -11.22 -16.05 -17.13
CA THR A 434 -12.11 -15.00 -17.64
C THR A 434 -12.85 -14.27 -16.52
N THR A 435 -12.13 -13.87 -15.51
CA THR A 435 -12.60 -13.00 -14.43
C THR A 435 -11.71 -11.76 -14.36
N ASP A 436 -12.31 -10.62 -14.05
CA ASP A 436 -11.60 -9.36 -13.95
C ASP A 436 -11.20 -9.11 -12.50
N GLN A 437 -9.93 -8.77 -12.28
CA GLN A 437 -9.40 -8.49 -10.96
C GLN A 437 -8.35 -7.38 -10.96
N SER A 438 -8.14 -6.80 -9.78
CA SER A 438 -7.03 -5.89 -9.56
C SER A 438 -5.76 -6.65 -9.15
N PRO A 439 -4.56 -6.04 -9.30
CA PRO A 439 -3.33 -6.56 -8.72
C PRO A 439 -3.45 -6.86 -7.22
N TYR A 440 -4.18 -6.03 -6.47
CA TYR A 440 -4.45 -6.26 -5.04
C TYR A 440 -5.29 -7.52 -4.80
N GLY A 441 -6.38 -7.70 -5.56
CA GLY A 441 -7.20 -8.91 -5.46
C GLY A 441 -6.43 -10.17 -5.79
N MET A 442 -5.59 -10.12 -6.83
CA MET A 442 -4.71 -11.24 -7.17
C MET A 442 -3.59 -11.46 -6.15
N ALA A 443 -3.06 -10.39 -5.54
CA ALA A 443 -2.09 -10.52 -4.45
C ALA A 443 -2.73 -11.18 -3.22
N GLN A 444 -3.97 -10.81 -2.87
CA GLN A 444 -4.72 -11.49 -1.80
C GLN A 444 -4.90 -12.99 -2.07
N LEU A 445 -5.19 -13.35 -3.33
CA LEU A 445 -5.35 -14.75 -3.72
C LEU A 445 -4.02 -15.53 -3.66
N TYR A 446 -2.93 -14.95 -4.19
CA TYR A 446 -1.61 -15.60 -4.21
C TYR A 446 -0.92 -15.59 -2.84
N GLN A 447 -1.33 -14.74 -1.91
CA GLN A 447 -0.82 -14.71 -0.54
C GLN A 447 -1.03 -16.07 0.16
N PHE A 448 -2.15 -16.75 -0.11
CA PHE A 448 -2.40 -18.10 0.39
C PHE A 448 -1.29 -19.10 -0.01
N LEU A 449 -0.88 -19.10 -1.28
CA LEU A 449 0.19 -19.97 -1.75
C LEU A 449 1.55 -19.58 -1.16
N ALA A 450 1.83 -18.27 -1.15
CA ALA A 450 3.09 -17.73 -0.66
C ALA A 450 3.25 -17.92 0.86
N ALA A 451 2.15 -17.90 1.61
CA ALA A 451 2.11 -18.16 3.06
C ALA A 451 2.01 -19.65 3.43
N GLY A 452 2.22 -20.56 2.45
CA GLY A 452 2.22 -21.99 2.71
C GLY A 452 0.86 -22.57 3.11
N GLY A 453 -0.25 -21.97 2.62
CA GLY A 453 -1.61 -22.41 2.90
C GLY A 453 -2.33 -21.66 4.01
N GLU A 454 -1.71 -20.60 4.56
CA GLU A 454 -2.37 -19.74 5.53
C GLU A 454 -3.23 -18.68 4.86
N ILE A 455 -4.43 -18.46 5.38
CA ILE A 455 -5.29 -17.36 4.93
C ILE A 455 -4.89 -16.09 5.67
N GLN A 456 -4.13 -15.23 5.00
CA GLN A 456 -3.62 -13.98 5.53
C GLN A 456 -4.25 -12.80 4.81
N PRO A 457 -5.13 -12.02 5.45
CA PRO A 457 -5.63 -10.78 4.87
C PRO A 457 -4.51 -9.77 4.66
N LEU A 458 -4.44 -9.19 3.46
CA LEU A 458 -3.49 -8.12 3.16
C LEU A 458 -3.88 -6.84 3.89
N HIS A 459 -2.90 -6.15 4.44
CA HIS A 459 -3.11 -4.89 5.14
C HIS A 459 -1.96 -3.90 4.93
N ALA A 460 -2.32 -2.64 4.67
CA ALA A 460 -1.38 -1.54 4.55
C ALA A 460 -1.18 -0.83 5.91
N VAL A 461 -2.17 -0.91 6.80
CA VAL A 461 -2.15 -0.30 8.15
C VAL A 461 -1.80 -1.36 9.17
N ARG A 462 -0.78 -1.12 9.99
CA ARG A 462 -0.39 -1.96 11.13
C ARG A 462 -1.05 -1.53 12.43
N GLY A 463 -1.29 -0.24 12.60
CA GLY A 463 -1.91 0.29 13.81
C GLY A 463 -2.30 1.75 13.69
N VAL A 464 -3.18 2.17 14.59
CA VAL A 464 -3.61 3.56 14.74
C VAL A 464 -3.35 3.99 16.17
N LEU A 465 -2.67 5.11 16.35
CA LEU A 465 -2.37 5.72 17.64
C LEU A 465 -3.16 7.01 17.80
N ASP A 466 -3.55 7.33 19.03
CA ASP A 466 -4.11 8.63 19.38
C ASP A 466 -3.02 9.74 19.41
N PRO A 467 -3.38 11.01 19.62
CA PRO A 467 -2.41 12.11 19.71
C PRO A 467 -1.41 11.97 20.87
N GLN A 468 -1.73 11.18 21.88
CA GLN A 468 -0.89 10.90 23.03
C GLN A 468 0.04 9.69 22.80
N GLY A 469 -0.04 9.05 21.62
CA GLY A 469 0.76 7.88 21.26
C GLY A 469 0.21 6.56 21.79
N LYS A 470 -0.99 6.54 22.37
CA LYS A 470 -1.65 5.32 22.83
C LYS A 470 -2.24 4.56 21.65
N LEU A 471 -2.03 3.25 21.64
CA LEU A 471 -2.56 2.38 20.60
C LEU A 471 -4.09 2.26 20.71
N LEU A 472 -4.79 2.70 19.64
CA LEU A 472 -6.25 2.58 19.52
C LEU A 472 -6.68 1.28 18.84
N LYS A 473 -6.00 0.91 17.77
CA LYS A 473 -6.29 -0.31 17.00
C LYS A 473 -5.01 -0.90 16.44
N ARG A 474 -4.91 -2.21 16.50
CA ARG A 474 -3.82 -3.01 15.94
C ARG A 474 -4.38 -3.91 14.83
N TYR A 475 -3.64 -4.03 13.73
CA TYR A 475 -4.06 -4.78 12.54
C TYR A 475 -3.25 -6.05 12.31
N ASP A 476 -2.15 -6.23 13.01
CA ASP A 476 -1.40 -7.48 12.98
C ASP A 476 -2.25 -8.59 13.59
N LYS A 477 -3.01 -9.24 12.74
CA LYS A 477 -3.67 -10.48 13.11
C LYS A 477 -2.62 -11.57 13.04
N THR A 478 -2.50 -12.33 14.12
CA THR A 478 -1.83 -13.62 14.03
C THR A 478 -2.62 -14.45 13.03
N PRO A 479 -2.00 -14.89 11.91
CA PRO A 479 -2.70 -15.71 10.94
C PRO A 479 -3.28 -16.93 11.66
N ALA A 480 -4.46 -17.38 11.24
CA ALA A 480 -4.93 -18.69 11.67
C ALA A 480 -3.94 -19.75 11.14
N PRO A 481 -3.45 -20.67 11.98
CA PRO A 481 -2.53 -21.70 11.52
C PRO A 481 -3.15 -22.46 10.36
N ALA A 482 -2.34 -22.70 9.32
CA ALA A 482 -2.77 -23.46 8.16
C ALA A 482 -3.23 -24.84 8.60
N GLN A 483 -4.36 -25.29 8.07
CA GLN A 483 -4.76 -26.69 8.21
C GLN A 483 -3.78 -27.56 7.42
N GLU A 484 -3.56 -28.80 7.85
CA GLU A 484 -2.57 -29.66 7.22
C GLU A 484 -2.86 -29.88 5.72
N GLY A 485 -4.13 -30.07 5.35
CA GLY A 485 -4.54 -30.19 3.96
C GLY A 485 -4.26 -28.96 3.12
N ASP A 486 -4.47 -27.76 3.68
CA ASP A 486 -4.22 -26.48 3.00
C ASP A 486 -2.73 -26.28 2.76
N SER A 487 -1.89 -26.61 3.75
CA SER A 487 -0.43 -26.55 3.62
C SER A 487 0.10 -27.53 2.58
N VAL A 488 -0.40 -28.76 2.55
CA VAL A 488 -0.02 -29.78 1.55
C VAL A 488 -0.39 -29.31 0.15
N ALA A 489 -1.61 -28.79 -0.06
CA ALA A 489 -2.07 -28.29 -1.35
C ALA A 489 -1.25 -27.09 -1.83
N ALA A 490 -1.00 -26.12 -0.96
CA ALA A 490 -0.18 -24.95 -1.27
C ALA A 490 1.27 -25.33 -1.62
N ASN A 491 1.85 -26.31 -0.89
CA ASN A 491 3.20 -26.80 -1.14
C ASN A 491 3.29 -27.53 -2.49
N LEU A 492 2.33 -28.40 -2.84
CA LEU A 492 2.29 -29.08 -4.14
C LEU A 492 2.24 -28.06 -5.29
N ILE A 493 1.37 -27.06 -5.19
CA ILE A 493 1.29 -25.99 -6.20
C ILE A 493 2.56 -25.16 -6.25
N SER A 494 3.17 -24.83 -5.12
CA SER A 494 4.43 -24.09 -5.07
C SER A 494 5.55 -24.86 -5.77
N ILE A 495 5.65 -26.17 -5.59
CA ILE A 495 6.58 -27.04 -6.34
C ILE A 495 6.29 -26.98 -7.85
N GLY A 496 5.02 -27.08 -8.24
CA GLY A 496 4.63 -26.92 -9.65
C GLY A 496 4.97 -25.55 -10.22
N LEU A 497 4.80 -24.48 -9.43
CA LEU A 497 5.14 -23.11 -9.82
C LEU A 497 6.64 -22.84 -9.86
N GLN A 498 7.46 -23.57 -9.09
CA GLN A 498 8.93 -23.56 -9.27
C GLN A 498 9.33 -24.15 -10.63
N GLN A 499 8.58 -25.15 -11.16
CA GLN A 499 8.81 -25.67 -12.52
C GLN A 499 8.49 -24.63 -13.61
N VAL A 500 7.54 -23.73 -13.37
CA VAL A 500 7.29 -22.57 -14.26
C VAL A 500 8.55 -21.71 -14.42
N VAL A 501 9.32 -21.54 -13.32
CA VAL A 501 10.54 -20.74 -13.29
C VAL A 501 11.74 -21.55 -13.81
N SER A 502 11.86 -22.82 -13.46
CA SER A 502 13.02 -23.65 -13.84
C SER A 502 13.04 -24.07 -15.30
N GLY A 503 11.87 -24.36 -15.91
CA GLY A 503 11.78 -24.85 -17.29
C GLY A 503 10.62 -24.29 -18.10
N GLY A 504 9.69 -23.61 -17.47
CA GLY A 504 8.43 -23.18 -18.07
C GLY A 504 8.44 -21.74 -18.60
N THR A 505 7.28 -21.09 -18.53
CA THR A 505 7.03 -19.75 -19.11
C THR A 505 7.80 -18.62 -18.43
N ALA A 506 8.35 -18.83 -17.24
CA ALA A 506 9.15 -17.86 -16.49
C ALA A 506 10.65 -18.17 -16.46
N ARG A 507 11.15 -19.11 -17.27
CA ARG A 507 12.55 -19.54 -17.30
C ARG A 507 13.58 -18.41 -17.50
N GLN A 508 13.16 -17.29 -18.09
CA GLN A 508 14.00 -16.11 -18.27
C GLN A 508 14.56 -15.57 -16.95
N LEU A 509 13.88 -15.79 -15.82
CA LEU A 509 14.36 -15.37 -14.50
C LEU A 509 15.69 -16.04 -14.13
N LEU A 510 15.96 -17.24 -14.63
CA LEU A 510 17.27 -17.91 -14.43
C LEU A 510 18.37 -17.15 -15.16
N SER A 511 18.15 -16.76 -16.41
CA SER A 511 19.10 -15.96 -17.21
C SER A 511 19.27 -14.54 -16.63
N ASP A 512 18.24 -14.03 -15.93
CA ASP A 512 18.33 -12.74 -15.22
C ASP A 512 19.11 -12.86 -13.87
N GLY A 513 19.69 -14.04 -13.54
CA GLY A 513 20.48 -14.29 -12.34
C GLY A 513 19.65 -14.49 -11.06
N LEU A 514 18.34 -14.74 -11.19
CA LEU A 514 17.42 -14.88 -10.06
C LEU A 514 17.16 -16.33 -9.63
N GLY A 515 17.85 -17.30 -10.22
CA GLY A 515 17.76 -18.72 -9.83
C GLY A 515 18.07 -18.95 -8.34
N ARG A 516 18.92 -18.11 -7.74
CA ARG A 516 19.23 -18.11 -6.30
C ARG A 516 18.01 -17.98 -5.38
N LEU A 517 16.90 -17.42 -5.87
CA LEU A 517 15.68 -17.21 -5.09
C LEU A 517 14.79 -18.45 -5.03
N ALA A 518 15.05 -19.46 -5.87
CA ALA A 518 14.20 -20.65 -6.00
C ALA A 518 12.70 -20.29 -6.05
N SER A 519 12.35 -19.16 -6.67
CA SER A 519 11.02 -18.56 -6.63
C SER A 519 9.99 -19.43 -7.32
N ALA A 520 8.75 -19.30 -6.87
CA ALA A 520 7.57 -19.81 -7.54
C ALA A 520 6.80 -18.67 -8.19
N GLY A 521 6.18 -18.91 -9.34
CA GLY A 521 5.43 -17.84 -9.99
C GLY A 521 4.66 -18.32 -11.22
N LYS A 522 3.73 -17.45 -11.68
CA LYS A 522 2.88 -17.71 -12.83
C LYS A 522 2.77 -16.49 -13.72
N THR A 523 2.95 -16.68 -15.01
CA THR A 523 2.65 -15.70 -16.05
C THR A 523 1.17 -15.73 -16.39
N GLY A 524 0.60 -14.57 -16.67
CA GLY A 524 -0.75 -14.41 -17.21
C GLY A 524 -0.74 -13.49 -18.42
N THR A 525 -1.61 -13.79 -19.36
CA THR A 525 -1.85 -12.96 -20.54
C THR A 525 -3.33 -13.09 -20.88
N SER A 526 -4.00 -11.96 -21.09
CA SER A 526 -5.37 -11.99 -21.58
C SER A 526 -5.39 -12.15 -23.10
N ASN A 527 -6.58 -12.37 -23.65
CA ASN A 527 -6.79 -12.45 -25.10
C ASN A 527 -6.19 -11.25 -25.82
N ASP A 528 -5.64 -11.48 -27.01
CA ASP A 528 -5.02 -10.45 -27.87
C ASP A 528 -3.82 -9.72 -27.24
N GLY A 529 -3.23 -10.25 -26.13
CA GLY A 529 -2.09 -9.61 -25.47
C GLY A 529 -2.39 -8.20 -24.95
N ARG A 530 -3.62 -7.97 -24.44
CA ARG A 530 -4.04 -6.68 -23.86
C ARG A 530 -3.48 -6.48 -22.47
N ASP A 531 -3.48 -7.55 -21.68
CA ASP A 531 -3.02 -7.57 -20.29
C ASP A 531 -1.84 -8.53 -20.12
N SER A 532 -0.77 -8.03 -19.56
CA SER A 532 0.40 -8.80 -19.15
C SER A 532 0.44 -8.87 -17.64
N TRP A 533 0.46 -10.10 -17.08
CA TRP A 533 0.46 -10.36 -15.66
C TRP A 533 1.64 -11.23 -15.24
N TYR A 534 2.12 -10.98 -14.04
CA TYR A 534 3.00 -11.90 -13.34
C TYR A 534 2.72 -11.87 -11.84
N ALA A 535 2.52 -13.05 -11.25
CA ALA A 535 2.48 -13.25 -9.81
C ALA A 535 3.63 -14.18 -9.43
N GLY A 536 4.55 -13.71 -8.60
CA GLY A 536 5.73 -14.48 -8.19
C GLY A 536 6.13 -14.21 -6.77
N TYR A 537 6.58 -15.25 -6.06
CA TYR A 537 6.96 -15.17 -4.67
C TYR A 537 8.25 -15.93 -4.35
N THR A 538 8.87 -15.50 -3.28
CA THR A 538 10.13 -16.00 -2.70
C THR A 538 9.87 -16.48 -1.27
N GLY A 539 10.91 -16.69 -0.47
CA GLY A 539 10.76 -17.01 0.95
C GLY A 539 10.21 -15.87 1.81
N ASP A 540 10.33 -14.60 1.36
CA ASP A 540 9.93 -13.44 2.15
C ASP A 540 8.86 -12.58 1.49
N HIS A 541 8.78 -12.57 0.15
CA HIS A 541 8.00 -11.57 -0.58
C HIS A 541 7.16 -12.18 -1.70
N LEU A 542 5.93 -11.67 -1.85
CA LEU A 542 5.09 -11.87 -3.02
C LEU A 542 4.97 -10.54 -3.77
N ALA A 543 5.11 -10.57 -5.09
CA ALA A 543 4.74 -9.43 -5.93
C ALA A 543 3.82 -9.85 -7.06
N VAL A 544 2.71 -9.11 -7.20
CA VAL A 544 1.76 -9.25 -8.31
C VAL A 544 1.79 -7.97 -9.14
N ILE A 545 2.04 -8.13 -10.42
CA ILE A 545 2.21 -7.05 -11.38
C ILE A 545 1.24 -7.23 -12.55
N TRP A 546 0.60 -6.15 -12.93
CA TRP A 546 -0.13 -5.98 -14.17
C TRP A 546 0.51 -4.89 -15.01
N MET A 547 0.57 -5.11 -16.32
CA MET A 547 0.89 -4.10 -17.33
C MET A 547 -0.11 -4.18 -18.47
N GLY A 548 -0.59 -3.03 -18.91
CA GLY A 548 -1.57 -2.89 -19.98
C GLY A 548 -1.69 -1.43 -20.39
N ASN A 549 -2.86 -1.02 -20.87
CA ASN A 549 -3.20 0.39 -21.11
C ASN A 549 -4.66 0.69 -20.74
N ASP A 550 -4.97 1.96 -20.57
CA ASP A 550 -6.31 2.39 -20.12
C ASP A 550 -7.39 2.22 -21.20
N GLN A 551 -6.98 2.10 -22.46
CA GLN A 551 -7.89 1.92 -23.61
C GLN A 551 -8.22 0.46 -23.87
N ASN A 552 -7.69 -0.47 -23.07
CA ASN A 552 -7.83 -1.91 -23.28
C ASN A 552 -7.41 -2.39 -24.69
N ALA A 553 -6.46 -1.68 -25.30
CA ALA A 553 -5.91 -2.02 -26.60
C ALA A 553 -4.78 -3.06 -26.48
N GLU A 554 -4.49 -3.74 -27.57
CA GLU A 554 -3.37 -4.67 -27.65
C GLU A 554 -2.05 -4.00 -27.31
N THR A 555 -1.30 -4.61 -26.38
CA THR A 555 0.02 -4.12 -25.97
C THR A 555 1.16 -4.80 -26.72
N GLY A 556 0.92 -6.01 -27.20
CA GLY A 556 1.95 -6.91 -27.73
C GLY A 556 2.87 -7.49 -26.66
N LEU A 557 2.47 -7.38 -25.38
CA LEU A 557 3.20 -7.90 -24.26
C LEU A 557 2.53 -9.19 -23.73
N TYR A 558 3.36 -10.17 -23.46
CA TYR A 558 2.97 -11.37 -22.72
C TYR A 558 3.42 -11.24 -21.26
N GLY A 559 2.96 -12.11 -20.37
CA GLY A 559 3.37 -12.12 -18.97
C GLY A 559 4.90 -12.13 -18.79
N ALA A 560 5.60 -12.93 -19.59
CA ALA A 560 7.05 -13.03 -19.56
C ALA A 560 7.79 -11.79 -20.12
N THR A 561 7.21 -11.08 -21.09
CA THR A 561 7.87 -9.95 -21.76
C THR A 561 7.50 -8.59 -21.19
N GLY A 562 6.43 -8.51 -20.40
CA GLY A 562 5.94 -7.31 -19.73
C GLY A 562 6.09 -7.38 -18.21
N ALA A 563 5.07 -7.85 -17.49
CA ALA A 563 4.97 -7.81 -16.03
C ALA A 563 6.12 -8.53 -15.32
N MET A 564 6.58 -9.69 -15.82
CA MET A 564 7.69 -10.42 -15.23
C MET A 564 9.01 -9.62 -15.29
N ARG A 565 9.21 -8.72 -16.29
CA ARG A 565 10.39 -7.86 -16.34
C ARG A 565 10.44 -6.84 -15.20
N VAL A 566 9.27 -6.37 -14.76
CA VAL A 566 9.16 -5.52 -13.57
C VAL A 566 9.55 -6.32 -12.33
N TRP A 567 9.02 -7.54 -12.18
CA TRP A 567 9.33 -8.44 -11.08
C TRP A 567 10.85 -8.73 -11.02
N SER A 568 11.45 -9.12 -12.13
CA SER A 568 12.89 -9.36 -12.25
C SER A 568 13.70 -8.13 -11.80
N SER A 569 13.33 -6.93 -12.25
CA SER A 569 14.01 -5.68 -11.89
C SER A 569 13.93 -5.34 -10.39
N ILE A 570 12.83 -5.69 -9.73
CA ILE A 570 12.67 -5.53 -8.27
C ILE A 570 13.59 -6.50 -7.53
N PHE A 571 13.48 -7.79 -7.83
CA PHE A 571 14.17 -8.86 -7.09
C PHE A 571 15.67 -8.99 -7.42
N ALA A 572 16.13 -8.31 -8.46
CA ALA A 572 17.56 -8.09 -8.67
C ALA A 572 18.19 -7.19 -7.59
N ARG A 573 17.39 -6.36 -6.91
CA ARG A 573 17.84 -5.37 -5.92
C ARG A 573 17.28 -5.60 -4.52
N LEU A 574 16.04 -6.06 -4.41
CA LEU A 574 15.38 -6.33 -3.14
C LEU A 574 15.98 -7.61 -2.53
N PRO A 575 16.64 -7.54 -1.38
CA PRO A 575 17.06 -8.73 -0.65
C PRO A 575 15.85 -9.59 -0.31
N SER A 576 15.94 -10.89 -0.61
CA SER A 576 14.87 -11.83 -0.35
C SER A 576 15.47 -13.23 -0.19
N ALA A 577 14.92 -13.98 0.77
CA ALA A 577 15.32 -15.37 0.98
C ALA A 577 14.81 -16.28 -0.14
N PRO A 578 15.53 -17.37 -0.44
CA PRO A 578 15.03 -18.37 -1.36
C PRO A 578 13.77 -19.05 -0.81
N LEU A 579 12.83 -19.35 -1.72
CA LEU A 579 11.64 -20.11 -1.36
C LEU A 579 12.04 -21.54 -0.97
N LYS A 580 11.69 -21.91 0.25
CA LYS A 580 11.80 -23.27 0.76
C LYS A 580 10.39 -23.83 0.92
N VAL A 581 10.03 -24.75 0.04
CA VAL A 581 8.72 -25.43 0.14
C VAL A 581 8.81 -26.51 1.20
N SER A 582 7.85 -26.55 2.12
CA SER A 582 7.81 -27.57 3.16
C SER A 582 7.52 -28.96 2.55
N GLY A 583 8.27 -29.96 2.96
CA GLY A 583 8.03 -31.36 2.62
C GLY A 583 7.04 -32.06 3.56
N LYS A 584 6.48 -31.37 4.57
CA LYS A 584 5.56 -31.97 5.51
C LYS A 584 4.29 -32.47 4.79
N GLY A 585 3.88 -33.69 5.05
CA GLY A 585 2.75 -34.33 4.38
C GLY A 585 3.01 -34.78 2.94
N LEU A 586 4.27 -34.68 2.46
CA LEU A 586 4.69 -35.09 1.13
C LEU A 586 5.73 -36.21 1.20
N ASP A 587 5.56 -37.19 0.31
CA ASP A 587 6.48 -38.31 0.08
C ASP A 587 7.09 -38.17 -1.32
N TRP A 588 8.43 -38.02 -1.42
CA TRP A 588 9.15 -37.81 -2.67
C TRP A 588 9.60 -39.16 -3.25
N GLN A 589 9.06 -39.51 -4.42
CA GLN A 589 9.33 -40.75 -5.07
C GLN A 589 9.82 -40.57 -6.50
N TRP A 590 10.68 -41.49 -6.95
CA TRP A 590 11.04 -41.60 -8.36
C TRP A 590 9.90 -42.30 -9.09
N VAL A 591 9.47 -41.74 -10.17
CA VAL A 591 8.36 -42.25 -10.99
C VAL A 591 8.89 -42.54 -12.38
N ASP A 592 8.54 -43.67 -12.90
CA ASP A 592 8.94 -44.17 -14.22
C ASP A 592 8.51 -43.24 -15.37
N ALA A 593 9.01 -43.50 -16.57
CA ALA A 593 8.66 -42.73 -17.76
C ALA A 593 7.14 -42.73 -18.05
N SER A 594 6.44 -43.82 -17.72
CA SER A 594 4.96 -43.92 -17.90
C SER A 594 4.19 -43.06 -16.90
N GLY A 595 4.79 -42.70 -15.77
CA GLY A 595 4.13 -41.89 -14.72
C GLY A 595 3.19 -42.66 -13.83
N THR A 596 3.14 -43.98 -13.94
CA THR A 596 2.12 -44.82 -13.27
C THR A 596 2.65 -45.56 -12.06
N GLY A 597 3.96 -45.71 -11.91
CA GLY A 597 4.56 -46.48 -10.82
C GLY A 597 5.80 -45.78 -10.22
N VAL A 598 6.00 -46.06 -8.92
CA VAL A 598 7.27 -45.73 -8.26
C VAL A 598 8.34 -46.66 -8.78
N THR A 599 9.54 -46.13 -9.07
CA THR A 599 10.62 -46.88 -9.67
C THR A 599 11.99 -46.49 -9.09
N ASP A 600 13.04 -47.17 -9.52
CA ASP A 600 14.40 -46.83 -9.06
C ASP A 600 14.94 -45.56 -9.73
N PRO A 601 15.81 -44.79 -9.03
CA PRO A 601 16.37 -43.53 -9.56
C PRO A 601 17.17 -43.69 -10.85
N GLY A 602 17.70 -44.89 -11.13
CA GLY A 602 18.48 -45.22 -12.33
C GLY A 602 17.63 -45.59 -13.55
N CYS A 603 16.32 -45.65 -13.46
CA CYS A 603 15.47 -46.03 -14.58
C CYS A 603 15.43 -44.94 -15.67
N PRO A 604 15.51 -45.34 -16.97
CA PRO A 604 15.44 -44.38 -18.06
C PRO A 604 14.18 -43.51 -18.01
N GLY A 605 14.34 -42.18 -18.05
CA GLY A 605 13.24 -41.23 -18.02
C GLY A 605 12.55 -41.06 -16.66
N ALA A 606 13.07 -41.68 -15.58
CA ALA A 606 12.55 -41.49 -14.23
C ALA A 606 12.74 -40.03 -13.80
N ARG A 607 11.69 -39.49 -13.16
CA ARG A 607 11.66 -38.15 -12.57
C ARG A 607 11.15 -38.22 -11.14
N GLN A 608 11.66 -37.35 -10.26
CA GLN A 608 11.21 -37.30 -8.87
C GLN A 608 9.97 -36.42 -8.74
N PHE A 609 8.95 -36.94 -8.05
CA PHE A 609 7.70 -36.21 -7.78
C PHE A 609 7.28 -36.34 -6.31
N PRO A 610 6.65 -35.30 -5.75
CA PRO A 610 6.02 -35.38 -4.45
C PRO A 610 4.61 -35.97 -4.57
N PHE A 611 4.26 -36.87 -3.66
CA PHE A 611 2.93 -37.39 -3.44
C PHE A 611 2.42 -37.01 -2.06
N VAL A 612 1.11 -36.92 -1.89
CA VAL A 612 0.53 -36.84 -0.56
C VAL A 612 0.77 -38.17 0.17
N VAL A 613 1.23 -38.07 1.42
CA VAL A 613 1.49 -39.26 2.25
C VAL A 613 0.24 -40.22 2.26
N GLY A 614 0.47 -41.47 1.99
CA GLY A 614 -0.60 -42.48 1.87
C GLY A 614 -1.23 -42.61 0.49
N PHE A 615 -0.81 -41.79 -0.50
CA PHE A 615 -1.31 -41.85 -1.90
C PHE A 615 -0.17 -42.08 -2.90
N THR A 616 0.92 -42.66 -2.46
CA THR A 616 2.05 -43.04 -3.31
C THR A 616 1.67 -44.22 -4.19
N PRO A 617 1.90 -44.14 -5.53
CA PRO A 617 1.65 -45.31 -6.42
C PRO A 617 2.44 -46.55 -6.02
N ALA A 618 1.98 -47.70 -6.46
CA ALA A 618 2.70 -48.93 -6.25
C ALA A 618 4.07 -48.91 -6.97
N TYR A 619 5.02 -49.71 -6.46
CA TYR A 619 6.32 -49.89 -7.11
C TYR A 619 6.14 -50.65 -8.43
N ALA A 620 6.81 -50.18 -9.47
CA ALA A 620 6.95 -50.81 -10.76
C ALA A 620 8.42 -50.89 -11.17
N PRO A 621 8.98 -52.04 -11.50
CA PRO A 621 10.36 -52.15 -11.97
C PRO A 621 10.55 -51.35 -13.26
N CYS A 622 11.81 -50.99 -13.60
CA CYS A 622 12.12 -50.29 -14.84
C CYS A 622 11.47 -50.94 -16.05
N ALA A 623 10.58 -50.24 -16.74
CA ALA A 623 10.04 -50.70 -18.01
C ALA A 623 11.14 -50.63 -19.07
N GLY A 624 11.62 -51.76 -19.51
CA GLY A 624 12.43 -51.81 -20.72
C GLY A 624 11.52 -51.53 -21.93
N ASN A 625 11.76 -50.39 -22.59
CA ASN A 625 11.01 -49.83 -23.72
C ASN A 625 9.57 -49.40 -23.38
N ALA A 626 9.31 -48.13 -23.47
CA ALA A 626 7.97 -47.59 -23.26
C ALA A 626 6.95 -48.24 -24.19
N PRO A 627 5.84 -48.79 -23.69
CA PRO A 627 4.74 -49.18 -24.56
C PRO A 627 4.14 -47.93 -25.20
N SER A 628 3.90 -47.98 -26.50
CA SER A 628 3.01 -47.03 -27.18
C SER A 628 1.65 -47.14 -26.50
N ILE A 629 1.25 -46.09 -25.79
CA ILE A 629 -0.05 -46.00 -25.13
C ILE A 629 -1.09 -45.86 -26.25
N GLU A 630 -1.77 -46.95 -26.59
CA GLU A 630 -3.04 -46.89 -27.29
C GLU A 630 -4.01 -46.05 -26.45
N ALA A 631 -4.57 -45.01 -27.07
CA ALA A 631 -5.55 -44.15 -26.44
C ALA A 631 -6.68 -45.00 -25.85
N ALA A 632 -6.87 -44.93 -24.55
CA ALA A 632 -8.04 -45.51 -23.92
C ALA A 632 -9.31 -44.95 -24.59
N PRO A 633 -10.32 -45.80 -24.93
CA PRO A 633 -11.52 -45.34 -25.59
C PRO A 633 -12.20 -44.26 -24.74
N SER A 634 -12.59 -43.15 -25.37
CA SER A 634 -13.38 -42.10 -24.75
C SER A 634 -14.77 -42.68 -24.43
N GLU A 635 -14.96 -43.24 -23.25
CA GLU A 635 -16.30 -43.41 -22.73
C GLU A 635 -16.94 -42.05 -22.51
N ALA A 636 -18.04 -41.82 -23.19
CA ALA A 636 -18.93 -40.71 -22.98
C ALA A 636 -19.30 -40.65 -21.50
N ALA A 637 -18.97 -39.58 -20.85
CA ALA A 637 -19.23 -39.36 -19.43
C ALA A 637 -20.72 -39.52 -19.15
N ALA A 638 -21.10 -40.61 -18.49
CA ALA A 638 -22.36 -40.69 -17.79
C ALA A 638 -22.47 -39.60 -16.74
N PRO A 639 -23.65 -39.02 -16.49
CA PRO A 639 -23.80 -37.96 -15.47
C PRO A 639 -23.32 -38.52 -14.13
N ALA A 640 -22.37 -37.86 -13.53
CA ALA A 640 -21.84 -38.22 -12.23
C ALA A 640 -22.97 -38.24 -11.21
N GLU A 641 -23.29 -39.39 -10.66
CA GLU A 641 -24.10 -39.50 -9.45
C GLU A 641 -23.53 -38.61 -8.39
N GLN A 642 -24.40 -37.84 -7.74
CA GLN A 642 -24.10 -36.95 -6.62
C GLN A 642 -23.49 -37.76 -5.47
N SER A 643 -22.19 -38.02 -5.51
CA SER A 643 -21.47 -38.52 -4.34
C SER A 643 -21.39 -37.35 -3.37
N SER A 644 -21.96 -37.53 -2.21
CA SER A 644 -22.04 -36.64 -1.06
C SER A 644 -20.75 -35.80 -0.88
N GLY A 645 -20.89 -34.44 -1.00
CA GLY A 645 -19.83 -33.46 -1.05
C GLY A 645 -18.98 -33.29 0.22
N GLY A 646 -18.52 -34.39 0.84
CA GLY A 646 -17.75 -34.34 2.08
C GLY A 646 -16.22 -34.31 1.95
N GLY A 647 -15.67 -34.82 0.84
CA GLY A 647 -14.23 -35.04 0.74
C GLY A 647 -13.37 -33.80 0.63
N TRP A 648 -13.72 -32.90 -0.27
CA TRP A 648 -12.93 -31.70 -0.50
C TRP A 648 -13.08 -30.61 0.60
N ARG A 649 -14.27 -30.56 1.25
CA ARG A 649 -14.48 -29.68 2.41
C ARG A 649 -13.60 -30.07 3.60
N ARG A 650 -13.29 -31.35 3.75
CA ARG A 650 -12.34 -31.83 4.76
C ARG A 650 -10.90 -31.49 4.38
N PHE A 651 -10.56 -31.56 3.10
CA PHE A 651 -9.20 -31.32 2.63
C PHE A 651 -8.79 -29.84 2.76
N PHE A 652 -9.70 -28.89 2.47
CA PHE A 652 -9.45 -27.45 2.62
C PHE A 652 -10.04 -26.83 3.89
N GLY A 653 -10.46 -27.61 4.88
CA GLY A 653 -11.06 -27.06 6.09
C GLY A 653 -12.37 -26.29 5.93
N LEU A 654 -12.98 -26.28 4.74
CA LEU A 654 -14.19 -25.52 4.40
C LEU A 654 -15.49 -26.12 4.98
N GLY A 655 -15.39 -26.89 6.08
CA GLY A 655 -16.48 -27.68 6.65
C GLY A 655 -17.44 -26.94 7.57
N LYS A 656 -17.19 -25.68 7.96
CA LYS A 656 -18.14 -24.90 8.76
C LYS A 656 -18.58 -23.66 8.02
N LYS A 657 -19.91 -23.51 7.84
CA LYS A 657 -20.52 -22.21 7.55
C LYS A 657 -20.05 -21.22 8.61
N PRO A 658 -19.69 -19.97 8.29
CA PRO A 658 -19.55 -18.96 9.31
C PRO A 658 -20.88 -18.89 10.06
N GLU A 659 -20.87 -19.09 11.37
CA GLU A 659 -22.02 -18.71 12.21
C GLU A 659 -22.18 -17.20 12.05
N ASP A 660 -23.36 -16.77 11.64
CA ASP A 660 -23.75 -15.37 11.70
C ASP A 660 -23.44 -14.86 13.12
N PRO A 661 -22.76 -13.74 13.30
CA PRO A 661 -22.59 -13.17 14.63
C PRO A 661 -23.99 -12.86 15.16
N ALA A 662 -24.36 -13.56 16.23
CA ALA A 662 -25.62 -13.36 16.93
C ALA A 662 -25.82 -11.87 17.17
N ALA A 663 -26.97 -11.36 16.70
CA ALA A 663 -27.41 -10.00 16.93
C ALA A 663 -27.37 -9.73 18.44
N ALA A 664 -26.56 -8.77 18.87
CA ALA A 664 -26.57 -8.27 20.23
C ALA A 664 -27.99 -7.74 20.54
N PRO A 665 -28.56 -8.01 21.72
CA PRO A 665 -29.85 -7.51 22.06
C PRO A 665 -29.85 -5.99 22.11
N ALA A 666 -30.86 -5.39 21.46
CA ALA A 666 -31.07 -3.96 21.43
C ALA A 666 -31.20 -3.43 22.87
N ALA A 667 -30.38 -2.46 23.23
CA ALA A 667 -30.49 -1.72 24.46
C ALA A 667 -31.82 -0.93 24.46
N ALA A 668 -32.60 -1.09 25.52
CA ALA A 668 -33.85 -0.36 25.76
C ALA A 668 -33.56 1.14 25.88
N PRO A 669 -34.49 2.02 25.42
CA PRO A 669 -34.32 3.47 25.51
C PRO A 669 -34.44 3.93 26.98
N PRO A 670 -33.71 4.98 27.38
CA PRO A 670 -33.81 5.52 28.73
C PRO A 670 -35.18 6.24 28.90
N THR A 671 -35.88 5.88 29.94
CA THR A 671 -37.02 6.62 30.43
C THR A 671 -36.60 7.91 31.12
N ARG A 672 -37.08 9.04 30.60
CA ARG A 672 -37.11 10.42 31.12
C ARG A 672 -35.80 11.09 31.48
#